data_55c2a1085727513fd3608a63d2fe74c0
#
_entry.id   55c2a1085727513fd3608a63d2fe74c0
#
_cell.length_a   1.000
_cell.length_b   1.000
_cell.length_c   1.000
_cell.angle_alpha   90.00
_cell.angle_beta   90.00
_cell.angle_gamma   90.00
#
_symmetry.space_group_name_H-M   'P 1'
#
loop_
_entity.id
_entity.type
_entity.pdbx_description
1 polymer ?
#
loop_
_entity_poly.entity_id
_entity_poly.type
_entity_poly.pdbx_seq_one_letter_code
_entity_poly.pdbx_strand_id
1 'polypeptide(L)'
;NIKIKNYLSYEKGPYTLSVRVFDHLGNRKSIEEIQGYTGMESPEWPVDTWRKYDDTLDLKQQFIEKPKKIPGNMLRTVYLQIKLSEIDLWCAENPLLYTIYLILEDTAKKVVDVVRYQYGLRRIEVINNQICINHHPIKLKGMNYHEFDPVKGRALSRERIKQDICMMKEANVNAIRCAHYPHHPYFYYLCDVYGMYVMDECNLETHGISYKDDVLPGNDARWLYSCMDRASGMLHLSQNHACVIIYSTSNEAGYGENIAAMAAYLRIAGKGRLIHERQMCSVADMDSDTYPSISWLKEKEKNPADKPYILVEYAHAMGNAMGNLLDYWKIINEFDHICGGFIWEWCDHSLWNEKQQKYMYGGDFHDFPNSSNFCVDGVVTADRRCTPKYLETWSVYQYIQTRWKADSGEILIKNSYFHSGLTPYYCMIDILENGNIVSSQKIENLEAEPGEEVSIRLENLMDYSGECFVNLHFYSKDNFHGIRKDHCVAASQHLIHENRMVQVQKRDEINITPFEEENNFILSNEKNTKLIMDKKSGKVIFWIQNGIRFVDTNECASGEKLSISRAYTDNDLHSESYLMKTGWRDLNLADMDSKIQEVKCYRNGIAVHRSYGNTYVGIHEYILYSMTDEGTLIKDMYIQPYGTIRNLPRIGHELVLDTELEKVEWYGRGPGENYPDRKNSTLVGYYEGNVSDDEFYIFPQEYGSHQDVRWIKLTDGKRNQVYLSSNRLIAFSVRRETDRLLSEKLNISELKQKKGAVLELDYAVSGLGNASCGTDVMEKYQVIPAPISIQVVYGSRRINFEAIDLHDVFEIDDDLQIKGRCGVNESKYVDPSDAESRTKAGF
;
A
#
# COMPACT_ATOMS: atom_id res chain seq x y z
N ASN A 1 -11.86 27.56 -28.41
CA ASN A 1 -10.81 28.41 -29.00
C ASN A 1 -9.90 27.56 -29.88
N ILE A 2 -9.89 27.80 -31.20
CA ILE A 2 -9.14 26.98 -32.15
C ILE A 2 -8.11 27.90 -32.82
N LYS A 3 -6.83 27.56 -32.70
CA LYS A 3 -5.71 28.29 -33.29
C LYS A 3 -5.36 27.70 -34.66
N ILE A 4 -5.44 28.51 -35.71
CA ILE A 4 -5.08 28.13 -37.08
C ILE A 4 -3.81 28.88 -37.45
N LYS A 5 -2.71 28.15 -37.73
CA LYS A 5 -1.41 28.74 -38.11
C LYS A 5 -1.16 28.58 -39.59
N ASN A 6 -0.76 29.67 -40.27
CA ASN A 6 -0.26 29.64 -41.62
C ASN A 6 1.27 29.46 -41.57
N TYR A 7 1.78 28.34 -42.03
CA TYR A 7 3.24 28.08 -42.08
C TYR A 7 3.91 28.55 -43.37
N LEU A 8 3.13 29.09 -44.32
CA LEU A 8 3.70 29.65 -45.54
C LEU A 8 4.22 31.06 -45.27
N SER A 9 5.16 31.53 -46.09
CA SER A 9 5.72 32.89 -46.03
C SER A 9 4.80 33.97 -46.57
N TYR A 10 3.66 33.58 -47.16
CA TYR A 10 2.68 34.48 -47.74
C TYR A 10 1.27 34.26 -47.19
N GLU A 11 0.40 35.22 -47.40
CA GLU A 11 -0.99 35.23 -46.93
C GLU A 11 -1.83 34.10 -47.55
N LYS A 12 -2.66 33.43 -46.73
CA LYS A 12 -3.56 32.37 -47.15
C LYS A 12 -4.95 32.49 -46.51
N GLY A 13 -5.94 31.86 -47.15
CA GLY A 13 -7.34 31.90 -46.75
C GLY A 13 -8.13 32.99 -47.49
N PRO A 14 -9.29 33.42 -47.02
CA PRO A 14 -9.88 33.00 -45.73
C PRO A 14 -10.29 31.55 -45.70
N TYR A 15 -10.43 31.03 -44.49
CA TYR A 15 -10.89 29.65 -44.24
C TYR A 15 -12.20 29.61 -43.45
N THR A 16 -13.00 28.59 -43.72
CA THR A 16 -14.15 28.22 -42.89
C THR A 16 -13.78 27.06 -42.02
N LEU A 17 -14.13 27.13 -40.75
CA LEU A 17 -13.98 26.02 -39.79
C LEU A 17 -15.35 25.51 -39.42
N SER A 18 -15.63 24.25 -39.72
CA SER A 18 -16.85 23.56 -39.31
C SER A 18 -16.55 22.55 -38.23
N VAL A 19 -17.48 22.32 -37.28
CA VAL A 19 -17.34 21.43 -36.16
C VAL A 19 -18.50 20.41 -36.16
N ARG A 20 -18.15 19.13 -36.04
CA ARG A 20 -19.11 18.04 -35.87
C ARG A 20 -18.83 17.29 -34.59
N VAL A 21 -19.86 17.03 -33.78
CA VAL A 21 -19.75 16.35 -32.48
C VAL A 21 -20.58 15.08 -32.52
N PHE A 22 -19.98 13.97 -32.14
CA PHE A 22 -20.59 12.65 -32.03
C PHE A 22 -20.43 12.15 -30.58
N ASP A 23 -21.45 11.46 -30.06
CA ASP A 23 -21.36 10.79 -28.76
C ASP A 23 -20.49 9.52 -28.82
N HIS A 24 -20.38 8.83 -27.69
CA HIS A 24 -19.61 7.59 -27.56
C HIS A 24 -20.19 6.43 -28.40
N LEU A 25 -21.48 6.49 -28.77
CA LEU A 25 -22.15 5.52 -29.63
C LEU A 25 -22.05 5.88 -31.14
N GLY A 26 -21.46 7.01 -31.45
CA GLY A 26 -21.31 7.50 -32.83
C GLY A 26 -22.51 8.27 -33.35
N ASN A 27 -23.50 8.61 -32.51
CA ASN A 27 -24.62 9.44 -32.90
C ASN A 27 -24.23 10.92 -32.97
N ARG A 28 -24.65 11.63 -34.02
CA ARG A 28 -24.39 13.06 -34.17
C ARG A 28 -25.20 13.85 -33.14
N LYS A 29 -24.53 14.62 -32.27
CA LYS A 29 -25.16 15.45 -31.24
C LYS A 29 -25.22 16.93 -31.60
N SER A 30 -24.43 17.43 -32.54
CA SER A 30 -24.51 18.81 -32.99
C SER A 30 -25.72 18.99 -33.92
N ILE A 31 -26.71 19.78 -33.52
CA ILE A 31 -27.97 20.02 -34.24
C ILE A 31 -27.71 20.93 -35.45
N GLU A 32 -26.78 21.87 -35.39
CA GLU A 32 -26.42 22.80 -36.43
C GLU A 32 -24.95 22.65 -36.86
N GLU A 33 -24.64 22.81 -38.12
CA GLU A 33 -23.25 23.01 -38.57
C GLU A 33 -22.80 24.40 -38.10
N ILE A 34 -21.94 24.39 -37.07
CA ILE A 34 -21.38 25.64 -36.58
C ILE A 34 -20.19 25.97 -37.43
N GLN A 35 -20.25 27.11 -38.11
CA GLN A 35 -19.19 27.62 -38.93
C GLN A 35 -18.59 28.86 -38.31
N GLY A 36 -17.25 28.85 -38.20
CA GLY A 36 -16.45 30.00 -37.84
C GLY A 36 -15.56 30.40 -38.98
N TYR A 37 -15.15 31.64 -38.99
CA TYR A 37 -14.30 32.21 -40.05
C TYR A 37 -12.99 32.70 -39.49
N THR A 38 -11.89 32.58 -40.25
CA THR A 38 -10.64 33.25 -39.90
C THR A 38 -10.87 34.77 -39.90
N GLY A 39 -10.74 35.42 -38.76
CA GLY A 39 -11.05 36.85 -38.58
C GLY A 39 -12.12 37.12 -37.53
N MET A 40 -12.77 36.11 -37.01
CA MET A 40 -13.49 36.23 -35.73
C MET A 40 -12.45 36.27 -34.60
N GLU A 41 -12.04 37.47 -34.25
CA GLU A 41 -11.14 37.69 -33.10
C GLU A 41 -11.97 37.77 -31.85
N SER A 42 -11.45 37.19 -30.74
CA SER A 42 -11.99 37.55 -29.43
C SER A 42 -11.90 39.05 -29.25
N PRO A 43 -12.91 39.69 -28.68
CA PRO A 43 -12.70 41.04 -28.20
C PRO A 43 -11.50 40.99 -27.27
N GLU A 44 -10.52 41.90 -27.50
CA GLU A 44 -9.45 42.08 -26.53
C GLU A 44 -10.11 42.24 -25.18
N TRP A 45 -9.81 41.33 -24.25
CA TRP A 45 -10.31 41.44 -22.91
C TRP A 45 -9.76 42.77 -22.36
N PRO A 46 -10.61 43.75 -22.03
CA PRO A 46 -10.14 44.90 -21.29
C PRO A 46 -9.71 44.35 -19.93
N VAL A 47 -8.50 44.58 -19.54
CA VAL A 47 -7.89 44.15 -18.27
C VAL A 47 -8.70 44.57 -17.04
N ASP A 48 -9.67 45.46 -17.22
CA ASP A 48 -10.42 46.12 -16.14
C ASP A 48 -11.86 45.62 -15.88
N THR A 49 -12.35 44.59 -16.57
CA THR A 49 -13.74 44.12 -16.38
C THR A 49 -13.85 42.81 -15.57
N TRP A 50 -13.32 42.81 -14.35
CA TRP A 50 -13.53 41.77 -13.35
C TRP A 50 -14.94 41.80 -12.70
N ARG A 51 -15.80 42.66 -13.10
CA ARG A 51 -17.12 42.88 -12.47
C ARG A 51 -18.27 42.76 -13.46
N LYS A 52 -19.04 41.66 -13.26
CA LYS A 52 -20.35 41.35 -13.87
C LYS A 52 -20.28 40.56 -15.20
N TYR A 53 -20.30 39.25 -15.10
CA TYR A 53 -20.93 38.40 -16.11
C TYR A 53 -22.45 38.64 -16.00
N ASP A 54 -23.01 39.28 -17.01
CA ASP A 54 -24.46 39.35 -17.20
C ASP A 54 -24.80 38.21 -18.21
N ASP A 55 -25.56 37.22 -17.73
CA ASP A 55 -25.98 36.04 -18.53
C ASP A 55 -26.94 36.39 -19.67
N THR A 56 -27.25 37.64 -19.87
CA THR A 56 -28.25 38.14 -20.84
C THR A 56 -27.63 38.67 -22.15
N LEU A 57 -26.32 38.67 -22.34
CA LEU A 57 -25.68 39.13 -23.56
C LEU A 57 -25.83 38.04 -24.65
N ASP A 58 -26.76 38.26 -25.58
CA ASP A 58 -26.92 37.49 -26.83
C ASP A 58 -25.71 37.72 -27.75
N LEU A 59 -24.66 36.89 -27.57
CA LEU A 59 -23.41 36.99 -28.34
C LEU A 59 -23.58 36.72 -29.85
N LYS A 60 -24.77 36.34 -30.32
CA LYS A 60 -25.03 36.08 -31.73
C LYS A 60 -25.01 37.35 -32.61
N GLN A 61 -25.18 38.53 -32.07
CA GLN A 61 -25.27 39.76 -32.86
C GLN A 61 -23.97 40.57 -33.02
N GLN A 62 -22.90 40.25 -32.29
CA GLN A 62 -21.72 41.15 -32.24
C GLN A 62 -20.54 40.77 -33.17
N PHE A 63 -20.56 39.60 -33.81
CA PHE A 63 -19.36 39.12 -34.56
C PHE A 63 -19.63 38.75 -36.03
N ILE A 64 -20.18 39.69 -36.82
CA ILE A 64 -20.12 39.55 -38.26
C ILE A 64 -18.91 40.36 -38.77
N GLU A 65 -17.72 39.90 -38.50
CA GLU A 65 -16.54 40.38 -39.27
C GLU A 65 -16.41 39.54 -40.54
N LYS A 66 -15.99 40.22 -41.61
CA LYS A 66 -15.71 39.51 -42.89
C LYS A 66 -14.56 38.54 -42.71
N PRO A 67 -14.63 37.35 -43.31
CA PRO A 67 -13.54 36.40 -43.27
C PRO A 67 -12.23 37.03 -43.68
N LYS A 68 -11.18 36.93 -42.84
CA LYS A 68 -9.84 37.46 -43.07
C LYS A 68 -8.85 36.38 -43.43
N LYS A 69 -7.95 36.65 -44.30
CA LYS A 69 -6.78 35.80 -44.57
C LYS A 69 -5.82 35.75 -43.37
N ILE A 70 -5.06 34.68 -43.29
CA ILE A 70 -3.99 34.54 -42.29
C ILE A 70 -2.66 34.99 -42.94
N PRO A 71 -2.00 36.02 -42.43
CA PRO A 71 -0.70 36.45 -42.93
C PRO A 71 0.34 35.33 -42.85
N GLY A 72 1.37 35.40 -43.67
CA GLY A 72 2.46 34.40 -43.67
C GLY A 72 3.12 34.27 -42.29
N ASN A 73 3.39 33.04 -41.86
CA ASN A 73 3.96 32.69 -40.55
C ASN A 73 3.16 33.16 -39.32
N MET A 74 1.91 33.59 -39.51
CA MET A 74 1.06 34.13 -38.45
C MET A 74 -0.02 33.13 -38.05
N LEU A 75 -0.61 33.37 -36.88
CA LEU A 75 -1.68 32.59 -36.23
C LEU A 75 -2.95 33.44 -36.18
N ARG A 76 -4.10 32.78 -36.39
CA ARG A 76 -5.44 33.33 -36.10
C ARG A 76 -6.19 32.40 -35.16
N THR A 77 -6.92 32.96 -34.21
CA THR A 77 -7.79 32.23 -33.33
C THR A 77 -9.24 32.33 -33.79
N VAL A 78 -9.92 31.20 -33.84
CA VAL A 78 -11.37 31.12 -34.11
C VAL A 78 -12.07 30.71 -32.82
N TYR A 79 -13.08 31.47 -32.43
CA TYR A 79 -13.94 31.19 -31.29
C TYR A 79 -15.26 30.59 -31.75
N LEU A 80 -15.59 29.43 -31.22
CA LEU A 80 -16.83 28.76 -31.49
C LEU A 80 -17.51 28.35 -30.17
N GLN A 81 -18.82 28.49 -30.09
CA GLN A 81 -19.64 28.00 -29.01
C GLN A 81 -20.65 26.99 -29.56
N ILE A 82 -20.69 25.83 -28.98
CA ILE A 82 -21.58 24.73 -29.40
C ILE A 82 -22.55 24.47 -28.27
N LYS A 83 -23.83 24.46 -28.55
CA LYS A 83 -24.85 23.99 -27.63
C LYS A 83 -25.16 22.52 -27.95
N LEU A 84 -25.03 21.67 -26.96
CA LEU A 84 -25.38 20.27 -27.02
C LEU A 84 -26.60 19.99 -26.17
N SER A 85 -27.49 19.08 -26.62
CA SER A 85 -28.63 18.60 -25.85
C SER A 85 -28.43 17.13 -25.50
N GLU A 86 -29.02 16.70 -24.39
CA GLU A 86 -28.99 15.30 -23.94
C GLU A 86 -27.55 14.74 -23.89
N ILE A 87 -26.75 15.32 -23.00
CA ILE A 87 -25.33 14.99 -22.86
C ILE A 87 -25.11 13.91 -21.80
N ASP A 88 -24.25 12.96 -22.13
CA ASP A 88 -23.68 12.01 -21.17
C ASP A 88 -22.41 12.62 -20.56
N LEU A 89 -22.30 12.54 -19.25
CA LEU A 89 -21.19 13.15 -18.54
C LEU A 89 -20.06 12.13 -18.27
N TRP A 90 -18.84 12.58 -18.43
CA TRP A 90 -17.62 11.83 -18.12
C TRP A 90 -17.36 11.80 -16.60
N CYS A 91 -16.99 10.65 -16.06
CA CYS A 91 -16.38 10.50 -14.75
C CYS A 91 -15.38 9.32 -14.77
N ALA A 92 -14.59 9.12 -13.70
CA ALA A 92 -13.60 8.05 -13.67
C ALA A 92 -14.19 6.63 -13.69
N GLU A 93 -15.46 6.47 -13.31
CA GLU A 93 -16.18 5.20 -13.33
C GLU A 93 -16.93 4.96 -14.63
N ASN A 94 -17.26 6.03 -15.36
CA ASN A 94 -17.94 6.01 -16.65
C ASN A 94 -17.32 7.04 -17.59
N PRO A 95 -16.15 6.74 -18.20
CA PRO A 95 -15.34 7.69 -18.98
C PRO A 95 -15.86 7.87 -20.41
N LEU A 96 -17.06 8.42 -20.57
CA LEU A 96 -17.71 8.64 -21.86
C LEU A 96 -17.08 9.83 -22.59
N LEU A 97 -16.57 9.58 -23.79
CA LEU A 97 -15.89 10.58 -24.61
C LEU A 97 -16.67 10.90 -25.87
N TYR A 98 -16.85 12.20 -26.13
CA TYR A 98 -17.37 12.70 -27.40
C TYR A 98 -16.25 12.79 -28.45
N THR A 99 -16.55 12.44 -29.69
CA THR A 99 -15.63 12.65 -30.80
C THR A 99 -15.98 13.96 -31.51
N ILE A 100 -15.02 14.87 -31.56
CA ILE A 100 -15.13 16.17 -32.19
C ILE A 100 -14.27 16.18 -33.44
N TYR A 101 -14.88 16.50 -34.60
CA TYR A 101 -14.15 16.76 -35.84
C TYR A 101 -14.12 18.27 -36.10
N LEU A 102 -12.92 18.80 -36.22
CA LEU A 102 -12.66 20.16 -36.68
C LEU A 102 -12.26 20.07 -38.13
N ILE A 103 -13.07 20.63 -39.02
CA ILE A 103 -12.90 20.53 -40.49
C ILE A 103 -12.61 21.93 -41.03
N LEU A 104 -11.41 22.11 -41.56
CA LEU A 104 -10.97 23.37 -42.18
C LEU A 104 -11.19 23.32 -43.70
N GLU A 105 -11.93 24.27 -44.24
CA GLU A 105 -12.24 24.37 -45.67
C GLU A 105 -11.78 25.69 -46.25
N ASP A 106 -11.36 25.67 -47.51
CA ASP A 106 -11.07 26.90 -48.29
C ASP A 106 -12.35 27.54 -48.87
N THR A 107 -12.17 28.64 -49.58
CA THR A 107 -13.27 29.39 -50.22
C THR A 107 -14.04 28.61 -51.28
N ALA A 108 -13.45 27.54 -51.82
CA ALA A 108 -14.08 26.62 -52.78
C ALA A 108 -14.74 25.42 -52.08
N LYS A 109 -14.85 25.43 -50.72
CA LYS A 109 -15.34 24.33 -49.86
C LYS A 109 -14.52 23.05 -49.99
N LYS A 110 -13.29 23.15 -50.42
CA LYS A 110 -12.36 22.02 -50.37
C LYS A 110 -11.79 21.87 -48.97
N VAL A 111 -11.87 20.66 -48.44
CA VAL A 111 -11.26 20.33 -47.13
C VAL A 111 -9.76 20.48 -47.25
N VAL A 112 -9.19 21.31 -46.39
CA VAL A 112 -7.76 21.61 -46.28
C VAL A 112 -7.11 20.79 -45.15
N ASP A 113 -7.85 20.63 -44.04
CA ASP A 113 -7.36 19.89 -42.87
C ASP A 113 -8.55 19.36 -42.06
N VAL A 114 -8.33 18.21 -41.38
CA VAL A 114 -9.29 17.61 -40.41
C VAL A 114 -8.57 17.19 -39.18
N VAL A 115 -8.99 17.72 -38.05
CA VAL A 115 -8.51 17.28 -36.71
C VAL A 115 -9.62 16.55 -36.00
N ARG A 116 -9.35 15.30 -35.63
CA ARG A 116 -10.21 14.50 -34.73
C ARG A 116 -9.72 14.65 -33.31
N TYR A 117 -10.61 14.98 -32.39
CA TYR A 117 -10.34 15.11 -30.98
C TYR A 117 -11.39 14.37 -30.15
N GLN A 118 -10.98 13.81 -29.01
CA GLN A 118 -11.91 13.19 -28.05
C GLN A 118 -11.97 14.05 -26.79
N TYR A 119 -13.16 14.27 -26.25
CA TYR A 119 -13.37 15.13 -25.09
C TYR A 119 -14.49 14.60 -24.19
N GLY A 120 -14.23 14.52 -22.89
CA GLY A 120 -15.22 14.20 -21.86
C GLY A 120 -15.85 15.46 -21.28
N LEU A 121 -17.18 15.52 -21.28
CA LEU A 121 -17.93 16.60 -20.66
C LEU A 121 -18.15 16.28 -19.20
N ARG A 122 -17.81 17.18 -18.28
CA ARG A 122 -18.01 17.00 -16.86
C ARG A 122 -18.11 18.33 -16.14
N ARG A 123 -18.60 18.30 -14.92
CA ARG A 123 -18.66 19.41 -14.00
C ARG A 123 -17.83 19.10 -12.76
N ILE A 124 -17.00 20.05 -12.31
CA ILE A 124 -16.12 19.95 -11.14
C ILE A 124 -16.56 21.02 -10.19
N GLU A 125 -16.86 20.66 -8.94
CA GLU A 125 -17.44 21.58 -7.96
C GLU A 125 -16.92 21.25 -6.54
N VAL A 126 -16.94 22.23 -5.66
CA VAL A 126 -16.85 22.02 -4.22
C VAL A 126 -18.23 22.28 -3.64
N ILE A 127 -18.86 21.28 -3.05
CA ILE A 127 -20.18 21.35 -2.42
C ILE A 127 -20.04 20.81 -1.00
N ASN A 128 -20.44 21.58 0.00
CA ASN A 128 -20.37 21.20 1.41
C ASN A 128 -18.97 20.68 1.83
N ASN A 129 -17.93 21.37 1.40
CA ASN A 129 -16.52 21.01 1.66
C ASN A 129 -16.11 19.63 1.08
N GLN A 130 -16.81 19.16 0.05
CA GLN A 130 -16.48 17.93 -0.67
C GLN A 130 -16.14 18.24 -2.13
N ILE A 131 -15.19 17.52 -2.68
CA ILE A 131 -14.93 17.54 -4.12
C ILE A 131 -16.02 16.72 -4.81
N CYS A 132 -16.75 17.37 -5.72
CA CYS A 132 -17.86 16.75 -6.47
C CYS A 132 -17.55 16.70 -7.96
N ILE A 133 -17.90 15.59 -8.58
CA ILE A 133 -17.92 15.43 -10.03
C ILE A 133 -19.36 15.17 -10.46
N ASN A 134 -19.88 16.00 -11.38
CA ASN A 134 -21.27 15.92 -11.84
C ASN A 134 -22.29 15.91 -10.70
N HIS A 135 -22.06 16.76 -9.69
CA HIS A 135 -22.85 16.90 -8.45
C HIS A 135 -22.74 15.75 -7.44
N HIS A 136 -21.97 14.70 -7.72
CA HIS A 136 -21.75 13.59 -6.79
C HIS A 136 -20.43 13.78 -6.05
N PRO A 137 -20.42 13.70 -4.71
CA PRO A 137 -19.18 13.73 -3.94
C PRO A 137 -18.33 12.51 -4.25
N ILE A 138 -17.02 12.70 -4.32
CA ILE A 138 -16.06 11.63 -4.59
C ILE A 138 -14.99 11.56 -3.50
N LYS A 139 -14.35 10.40 -3.36
CA LYS A 139 -13.11 10.23 -2.61
C LYS A 139 -11.98 9.89 -3.60
N LEU A 140 -10.85 10.58 -3.47
CA LEU A 140 -9.67 10.34 -4.29
C LEU A 140 -8.88 9.16 -3.69
N LYS A 141 -9.01 7.98 -4.28
CA LYS A 141 -8.20 6.79 -4.02
C LYS A 141 -6.96 6.89 -4.89
N GLY A 142 -6.03 7.73 -4.45
CA GLY A 142 -4.97 8.28 -5.30
C GLY A 142 -3.62 7.57 -5.16
N MET A 143 -2.79 7.81 -6.18
CA MET A 143 -1.40 7.37 -6.26
C MET A 143 -0.55 8.52 -6.78
N ASN A 144 0.58 8.81 -6.12
CA ASN A 144 1.62 9.63 -6.69
C ASN A 144 2.34 8.83 -7.79
N TYR A 145 2.67 9.47 -8.89
CA TYR A 145 3.26 8.80 -10.03
C TYR A 145 4.41 9.61 -10.62
N HIS A 146 5.59 9.01 -10.57
CA HIS A 146 6.72 9.42 -11.38
C HIS A 146 6.81 8.56 -12.64
N GLU A 147 7.10 9.18 -13.79
CA GLU A 147 7.40 8.45 -15.03
C GLU A 147 8.79 7.83 -14.92
N PHE A 148 8.84 6.51 -14.64
CA PHE A 148 10.10 5.80 -14.44
C PHE A 148 10.10 4.39 -15.04
N ASP A 149 11.22 4.03 -15.67
CA ASP A 149 11.52 2.70 -16.21
C ASP A 149 12.94 2.29 -15.76
N PRO A 150 13.16 1.06 -15.27
CA PRO A 150 14.45 0.66 -14.70
C PRO A 150 15.61 0.63 -15.69
N VAL A 151 15.31 0.59 -17.00
CA VAL A 151 16.33 0.55 -18.07
C VAL A 151 16.47 1.90 -18.78
N LYS A 152 15.35 2.62 -18.94
CA LYS A 152 15.28 3.86 -19.74
C LYS A 152 15.22 5.13 -18.89
N GLY A 153 15.16 4.99 -17.57
CA GLY A 153 14.96 6.11 -16.65
C GLY A 153 13.62 6.80 -16.90
N ARG A 154 13.63 8.10 -17.17
CA ARG A 154 12.42 8.92 -17.36
C ARG A 154 11.81 8.86 -18.77
N ALA A 155 12.34 8.04 -19.67
CA ALA A 155 11.86 7.91 -21.05
C ALA A 155 10.95 6.68 -21.21
N LEU A 156 9.69 6.80 -20.78
CA LEU A 156 8.73 5.71 -20.84
C LEU A 156 8.23 5.42 -22.26
N SER A 157 7.99 4.14 -22.55
CA SER A 157 7.24 3.76 -23.74
C SER A 157 5.71 3.89 -23.49
N ARG A 158 4.95 4.01 -24.57
CA ARG A 158 3.47 4.02 -24.49
C ARG A 158 2.91 2.75 -23.86
N GLU A 159 3.55 1.61 -24.09
CA GLU A 159 3.19 0.32 -23.51
C GLU A 159 3.37 0.33 -21.99
N ARG A 160 4.46 0.92 -21.50
CA ARG A 160 4.72 1.05 -20.06
C ARG A 160 3.71 1.98 -19.40
N ILE A 161 3.43 3.13 -19.97
CA ILE A 161 2.40 4.06 -19.47
C ILE A 161 1.03 3.36 -19.40
N LYS A 162 0.67 2.62 -20.45
CA LYS A 162 -0.58 1.85 -20.46
C LYS A 162 -0.61 0.76 -19.39
N GLN A 163 0.49 0.02 -19.22
CA GLN A 163 0.62 -0.99 -18.18
C GLN A 163 0.38 -0.39 -16.79
N ASP A 164 1.06 0.72 -16.48
CA ASP A 164 0.94 1.39 -15.18
C ASP A 164 -0.50 1.81 -14.89
N ILE A 165 -1.17 2.47 -15.82
CA ILE A 165 -2.56 2.91 -15.64
C ILE A 165 -3.51 1.72 -15.49
N CYS A 166 -3.35 0.65 -16.29
CA CYS A 166 -4.18 -0.54 -16.15
C CYS A 166 -3.98 -1.21 -14.78
N MET A 167 -2.74 -1.37 -14.33
CA MET A 167 -2.45 -1.94 -13.00
C MET A 167 -3.02 -1.07 -11.87
N MET A 168 -2.94 0.26 -11.98
CA MET A 168 -3.58 1.17 -11.02
C MET A 168 -5.10 0.98 -11.00
N LYS A 169 -5.76 0.87 -12.17
CA LYS A 169 -7.20 0.58 -12.26
C LYS A 169 -7.55 -0.77 -11.61
N GLU A 170 -6.76 -1.80 -11.86
CA GLU A 170 -6.91 -3.12 -11.26
C GLU A 170 -6.69 -3.11 -9.74
N ALA A 171 -5.92 -2.13 -9.21
CA ALA A 171 -5.74 -1.89 -7.78
C ALA A 171 -6.80 -0.93 -7.17
N ASN A 172 -7.91 -0.68 -7.87
CA ASN A 172 -8.99 0.22 -7.43
C ASN A 172 -8.59 1.71 -7.28
N VAL A 173 -7.45 2.12 -7.82
CA VAL A 173 -7.02 3.51 -7.87
C VAL A 173 -7.92 4.28 -8.85
N ASN A 174 -8.40 5.45 -8.45
CA ASN A 174 -9.23 6.32 -9.30
C ASN A 174 -8.60 7.69 -9.58
N ALA A 175 -7.47 8.00 -8.95
CA ALA A 175 -6.81 9.29 -9.08
C ALA A 175 -5.28 9.16 -9.14
N ILE A 176 -4.64 10.04 -9.91
CA ILE A 176 -3.18 10.11 -10.03
C ILE A 176 -2.74 11.56 -9.81
N ARG A 177 -1.72 11.77 -8.95
CA ARG A 177 -0.98 13.02 -8.88
C ARG A 177 0.28 12.92 -9.73
N CYS A 178 0.43 13.86 -10.68
CA CYS A 178 1.61 13.95 -11.52
C CYS A 178 2.80 14.53 -10.73
N ALA A 179 3.39 13.74 -9.87
CA ALA A 179 4.53 14.14 -9.05
C ALA A 179 5.83 14.18 -9.89
N HIS A 180 6.55 15.25 -9.99
CA HIS A 180 6.24 16.67 -9.66
C HIS A 180 6.45 17.48 -10.93
N TYR A 181 5.78 17.09 -12.03
CA TYR A 181 5.87 17.67 -13.37
C TYR A 181 4.74 17.16 -14.26
N PRO A 182 4.33 17.92 -15.31
CA PRO A 182 3.39 17.42 -16.31
C PRO A 182 3.94 16.20 -17.05
N HIS A 183 3.09 15.19 -17.23
CA HIS A 183 3.48 13.90 -17.80
C HIS A 183 3.39 13.87 -19.33
N HIS A 184 3.78 12.74 -19.93
CA HIS A 184 3.71 12.49 -21.37
C HIS A 184 2.26 12.65 -21.87
N PRO A 185 1.98 13.30 -23.04
CA PRO A 185 0.61 13.52 -23.53
C PRO A 185 -0.25 12.25 -23.66
N TYR A 186 0.37 11.11 -23.92
CA TYR A 186 -0.33 9.82 -24.01
C TYR A 186 -0.87 9.36 -22.65
N PHE A 187 -0.26 9.78 -21.55
CA PHE A 187 -0.76 9.53 -20.18
C PHE A 187 -2.15 10.15 -19.98
N TYR A 188 -2.31 11.45 -20.29
CA TYR A 188 -3.61 12.14 -20.16
C TYR A 188 -4.67 11.51 -21.07
N TYR A 189 -4.29 11.15 -22.29
CA TYR A 189 -5.21 10.44 -23.19
C TYR A 189 -5.69 9.12 -22.58
N LEU A 190 -4.82 8.32 -21.99
CA LEU A 190 -5.21 7.08 -21.36
C LEU A 190 -6.07 7.32 -20.10
N CYS A 191 -5.76 8.35 -19.31
CA CYS A 191 -6.57 8.76 -18.17
C CYS A 191 -7.99 9.18 -18.58
N ASP A 192 -8.12 9.89 -19.71
CA ASP A 192 -9.43 10.21 -20.30
C ASP A 192 -10.21 8.95 -20.70
N VAL A 193 -9.54 7.99 -21.36
CA VAL A 193 -10.16 6.77 -21.92
C VAL A 193 -10.48 5.74 -20.85
N TYR A 194 -9.60 5.54 -19.87
CA TYR A 194 -9.76 4.54 -18.81
C TYR A 194 -10.44 5.08 -17.55
N GLY A 195 -10.63 6.39 -17.46
CA GLY A 195 -11.30 7.02 -16.33
C GLY A 195 -10.40 7.09 -15.09
N MET A 196 -9.46 8.05 -15.08
CA MET A 196 -8.63 8.40 -13.93
C MET A 196 -8.76 9.90 -13.67
N TYR A 197 -9.02 10.32 -12.44
CA TYR A 197 -8.88 11.72 -12.06
C TYR A 197 -7.41 12.08 -11.99
N VAL A 198 -7.05 13.27 -12.45
CA VAL A 198 -5.66 13.72 -12.46
C VAL A 198 -5.54 15.05 -11.71
N MET A 199 -4.63 15.06 -10.74
CA MET A 199 -4.02 16.27 -10.21
C MET A 199 -2.75 16.53 -11.00
N ASP A 200 -2.82 17.48 -11.95
CA ASP A 200 -1.68 17.86 -12.77
C ASP A 200 -0.83 18.92 -12.06
N GLU A 201 0.50 18.72 -12.02
CA GLU A 201 1.37 19.55 -11.21
C GLU A 201 2.43 20.25 -12.06
N CYS A 202 2.68 21.54 -11.76
CA CYS A 202 3.76 22.28 -12.39
C CYS A 202 5.12 21.69 -12.03
N ASN A 203 6.05 21.69 -13.00
CA ASN A 203 7.42 21.24 -12.75
C ASN A 203 8.23 22.27 -11.93
N LEU A 204 7.75 22.54 -10.72
CA LEU A 204 8.36 23.40 -9.73
C LEU A 204 8.56 22.63 -8.44
N GLU A 205 9.72 21.99 -8.33
CA GLU A 205 10.17 21.18 -7.19
C GLU A 205 11.58 21.66 -6.83
N THR A 206 11.80 22.00 -5.56
CA THR A 206 13.08 22.55 -5.10
C THR A 206 13.59 21.96 -3.80
N HIS A 207 13.14 20.78 -3.44
CA HIS A 207 13.47 20.05 -2.20
C HIS A 207 14.96 20.07 -1.85
N GLY A 208 15.85 19.88 -2.83
CA GLY A 208 17.31 19.82 -2.61
C GLY A 208 17.99 21.15 -2.34
N ILE A 209 17.33 22.31 -2.48
CA ILE A 209 17.97 23.61 -2.30
C ILE A 209 18.07 23.98 -0.81
N SER A 210 17.00 24.05 -0.11
CA SER A 210 16.84 24.32 1.33
C SER A 210 15.38 24.64 1.64
N TYR A 211 14.94 24.34 2.83
CA TYR A 211 13.68 24.87 3.38
C TYR A 211 13.88 26.19 4.15
N LYS A 212 15.14 26.65 4.24
CA LYS A 212 15.49 27.90 4.94
C LYS A 212 15.34 29.07 4.01
N ASP A 213 14.37 29.90 4.32
CA ASP A 213 14.21 31.33 3.99
C ASP A 213 14.65 31.80 2.58
N ASP A 214 13.86 32.64 1.99
CA ASP A 214 14.14 33.57 0.86
C ASP A 214 14.89 33.04 -0.39
N VAL A 215 15.43 31.81 -0.37
CA VAL A 215 16.09 31.20 -1.54
C VAL A 215 15.15 30.39 -2.40
N LEU A 216 13.95 30.04 -1.89
CA LEU A 216 13.00 29.24 -2.64
C LEU A 216 12.24 30.09 -3.67
N PRO A 217 11.87 29.51 -4.82
CA PRO A 217 11.25 30.24 -5.92
C PRO A 217 9.90 30.91 -5.59
N GLY A 218 9.20 30.43 -4.56
CA GLY A 218 7.85 30.86 -4.22
C GLY A 218 7.70 32.36 -3.98
N ASN A 219 8.71 33.04 -3.42
CA ASN A 219 8.66 34.45 -3.06
C ASN A 219 9.75 35.33 -3.72
N ASP A 220 10.73 34.72 -4.38
CA ASP A 220 11.79 35.52 -5.00
C ASP A 220 11.33 36.01 -6.39
N ALA A 221 11.16 37.32 -6.53
CA ALA A 221 10.70 37.98 -7.76
C ALA A 221 11.52 37.64 -9.01
N ARG A 222 12.80 37.26 -8.85
CA ARG A 222 13.66 36.82 -9.98
C ARG A 222 13.13 35.55 -10.64
N TRP A 223 12.37 34.71 -9.93
CA TRP A 223 11.79 33.47 -10.44
C TRP A 223 10.38 33.63 -11.05
N LEU A 224 9.73 34.79 -10.90
CA LEU A 224 8.34 35.00 -11.33
C LEU A 224 8.08 34.55 -12.77
N TYR A 225 8.96 34.96 -13.71
CA TYR A 225 8.80 34.59 -15.13
C TYR A 225 8.86 33.06 -15.29
N SER A 226 9.84 32.41 -14.70
CA SER A 226 9.99 30.94 -14.76
C SER A 226 8.81 30.20 -14.12
N CYS A 227 8.28 30.68 -13.01
CA CYS A 227 7.10 30.13 -12.36
C CYS A 227 5.87 30.23 -13.28
N MET A 228 5.63 31.40 -13.86
CA MET A 228 4.51 31.64 -14.78
C MET A 228 4.62 30.83 -16.06
N ASP A 229 5.83 30.67 -16.63
CA ASP A 229 6.07 29.86 -17.80
C ASP A 229 5.72 28.38 -17.57
N ARG A 230 6.09 27.82 -16.40
CA ARG A 230 5.73 26.46 -16.00
C ARG A 230 4.23 26.27 -15.86
N ALA A 231 3.55 27.20 -15.19
CA ALA A 231 2.09 27.15 -15.06
C ALA A 231 1.39 27.24 -16.42
N SER A 232 1.88 28.11 -17.29
CA SER A 232 1.37 28.25 -18.66
C SER A 232 1.63 27.01 -19.51
N GLY A 233 2.83 26.42 -19.40
CA GLY A 233 3.22 25.19 -20.11
C GLY A 233 2.32 24.01 -19.73
N MET A 234 2.14 23.76 -18.43
CA MET A 234 1.23 22.73 -17.90
C MET A 234 -0.20 22.93 -18.42
N LEU A 235 -0.73 24.15 -18.28
CA LEU A 235 -2.08 24.46 -18.75
C LEU A 235 -2.25 24.17 -20.23
N HIS A 236 -1.30 24.62 -21.10
CA HIS A 236 -1.39 24.38 -22.54
C HIS A 236 -1.35 22.89 -22.90
N LEU A 237 -0.62 22.09 -22.16
CA LEU A 237 -0.53 20.65 -22.36
C LEU A 237 -1.85 19.95 -22.00
N SER A 238 -2.43 20.28 -20.85
CA SER A 238 -3.44 19.43 -20.22
C SER A 238 -4.87 20.01 -20.19
N GLN A 239 -5.07 21.30 -20.53
CA GLN A 239 -6.38 21.96 -20.41
C GLN A 239 -7.55 21.30 -21.16
N ASN A 240 -7.26 20.52 -22.20
CA ASN A 240 -8.28 19.87 -23.01
C ASN A 240 -8.61 18.44 -22.54
N HIS A 241 -7.95 17.93 -21.49
CA HIS A 241 -8.19 16.59 -20.97
C HIS A 241 -9.28 16.60 -19.89
N ALA A 242 -10.23 15.68 -20.03
CA ALA A 242 -11.34 15.52 -19.09
C ALA A 242 -10.87 15.02 -17.72
N CYS A 243 -9.87 14.18 -17.71
CA CYS A 243 -9.27 13.60 -16.52
C CYS A 243 -8.69 14.62 -15.54
N VAL A 244 -8.15 15.75 -16.05
CA VAL A 244 -7.53 16.78 -15.21
C VAL A 244 -8.62 17.55 -14.47
N ILE A 245 -8.70 17.36 -13.15
CA ILE A 245 -9.69 17.98 -12.26
C ILE A 245 -9.07 19.01 -11.31
N ILE A 246 -7.77 18.88 -11.01
CA ILE A 246 -7.01 19.73 -10.10
C ILE A 246 -5.72 20.18 -10.82
N TYR A 247 -5.37 21.44 -10.67
CA TYR A 247 -4.04 21.98 -10.99
C TYR A 247 -3.28 22.27 -9.70
N SER A 248 -2.09 21.72 -9.57
CA SER A 248 -1.17 22.00 -8.47
C SER A 248 -0.07 22.94 -8.93
N THR A 249 0.21 23.98 -8.15
CA THR A 249 1.17 25.03 -8.52
C THR A 249 2.61 24.59 -8.35
N SER A 250 2.91 23.74 -7.35
CA SER A 250 4.28 23.33 -7.02
C SER A 250 4.31 22.18 -6.03
N ASN A 251 5.50 21.62 -5.84
CA ASN A 251 5.85 20.82 -4.68
C ASN A 251 7.09 21.44 -4.00
N GLU A 252 7.04 21.60 -2.69
CA GLU A 252 8.16 22.00 -1.81
C GLU A 252 9.01 23.19 -2.34
N ALA A 253 8.36 24.14 -3.01
CA ALA A 253 8.99 25.30 -3.64
C ALA A 253 8.86 26.61 -2.82
N GLY A 254 8.46 26.51 -1.56
CA GLY A 254 8.19 27.66 -0.68
C GLY A 254 6.82 28.29 -0.95
N TYR A 255 6.58 29.43 -0.33
CA TYR A 255 5.32 30.19 -0.41
C TYR A 255 5.59 31.63 -0.80
N GLY A 256 4.59 32.36 -1.30
CA GLY A 256 4.69 33.79 -1.55
C GLY A 256 4.03 34.25 -2.85
N GLU A 257 4.41 35.44 -3.30
CA GLU A 257 3.76 36.15 -4.41
C GLU A 257 3.83 35.42 -5.76
N ASN A 258 4.90 34.67 -6.03
CA ASN A 258 5.01 33.93 -7.28
C ASN A 258 4.00 32.78 -7.31
N ILE A 259 3.83 32.06 -6.18
CA ILE A 259 2.83 30.99 -6.04
C ILE A 259 1.42 31.55 -6.15
N ALA A 260 1.16 32.70 -5.50
CA ALA A 260 -0.13 33.39 -5.61
C ALA A 260 -0.44 33.80 -7.06
N ALA A 261 0.55 34.30 -7.79
CA ALA A 261 0.40 34.65 -9.21
C ALA A 261 0.11 33.44 -10.10
N MET A 262 0.80 32.29 -9.88
CA MET A 262 0.52 31.02 -10.57
C MET A 262 -0.91 30.54 -10.30
N ALA A 263 -1.32 30.49 -9.03
CA ALA A 263 -2.66 30.09 -8.65
C ALA A 263 -3.74 30.97 -9.30
N ALA A 264 -3.56 32.30 -9.26
CA ALA A 264 -4.47 33.25 -9.90
C ALA A 264 -4.55 33.03 -11.42
N TYR A 265 -3.42 32.83 -12.09
CA TYR A 265 -3.38 32.53 -13.52
C TYR A 265 -4.13 31.24 -13.86
N LEU A 266 -3.83 30.15 -13.15
CA LEU A 266 -4.46 28.84 -13.38
C LEU A 266 -5.97 28.90 -13.10
N ARG A 267 -6.41 29.63 -12.09
CA ARG A 267 -7.84 29.84 -11.77
C ARG A 267 -8.60 30.50 -12.92
N ILE A 268 -8.01 31.54 -13.51
CA ILE A 268 -8.62 32.26 -14.61
C ILE A 268 -8.58 31.49 -15.92
N ALA A 269 -7.41 31.00 -16.29
CA ALA A 269 -7.16 30.36 -17.56
C ALA A 269 -7.59 28.88 -17.60
N GLY A 270 -7.50 28.18 -16.49
CA GLY A 270 -7.83 26.75 -16.34
C GLY A 270 -9.31 26.41 -16.27
N LYS A 271 -10.20 27.42 -16.18
CA LYS A 271 -11.67 27.33 -16.30
C LYS A 271 -12.31 26.10 -15.62
N GLY A 272 -12.66 26.25 -14.33
CA GLY A 272 -13.46 25.27 -13.59
C GLY A 272 -12.70 24.06 -13.07
N ARG A 273 -11.35 24.05 -13.11
CA ARG A 273 -10.55 23.11 -12.35
C ARG A 273 -10.20 23.70 -10.99
N LEU A 274 -10.07 22.83 -10.01
CA LEU A 274 -9.68 23.24 -8.66
C LEU A 274 -8.17 23.53 -8.63
N ILE A 275 -7.78 24.44 -7.75
CA ILE A 275 -6.37 24.81 -7.53
C ILE A 275 -5.90 24.19 -6.21
N HIS A 276 -4.77 23.54 -6.28
CA HIS A 276 -4.05 22.99 -5.13
C HIS A 276 -2.72 23.75 -4.92
N GLU A 277 -2.41 23.96 -3.66
CA GLU A 277 -1.12 24.42 -3.16
C GLU A 277 -0.99 24.06 -1.68
N ARG A 278 0.05 23.30 -1.33
CA ARG A 278 0.21 22.80 0.03
C ARG A 278 0.71 23.84 1.04
N GLN A 279 1.76 24.56 0.67
CA GLN A 279 2.43 25.50 1.60
C GLN A 279 1.71 26.84 1.73
N MET A 280 0.76 27.14 0.84
CA MET A 280 -0.04 28.35 0.83
C MET A 280 -1.52 28.05 0.57
N CYS A 281 -2.15 27.27 1.46
CA CYS A 281 -3.55 26.87 1.33
C CYS A 281 -4.53 28.03 1.16
N SER A 282 -4.16 29.26 1.53
CA SER A 282 -5.01 30.46 1.36
C SER A 282 -5.33 30.79 -0.10
N VAL A 283 -4.48 30.37 -1.06
CA VAL A 283 -4.71 30.57 -2.50
C VAL A 283 -5.34 29.35 -3.18
N ALA A 284 -5.42 28.23 -2.47
CA ALA A 284 -5.97 26.97 -2.94
C ALA A 284 -7.48 26.82 -2.66
N ASP A 285 -8.13 25.90 -3.39
CA ASP A 285 -9.55 25.55 -3.21
C ASP A 285 -9.74 24.42 -2.18
N MET A 286 -8.65 23.87 -1.68
CA MET A 286 -8.59 22.80 -0.70
C MET A 286 -7.41 22.97 0.26
N ASP A 287 -7.52 22.39 1.44
CA ASP A 287 -6.39 22.22 2.35
C ASP A 287 -5.71 20.87 2.09
N SER A 288 -4.42 20.78 2.40
CA SER A 288 -3.67 19.56 2.22
C SER A 288 -2.44 19.47 3.13
N ASP A 289 -2.01 18.25 3.39
CA ASP A 289 -0.75 17.95 4.09
C ASP A 289 -0.04 16.73 3.48
N THR A 290 1.26 16.58 3.82
CA THR A 290 2.04 15.39 3.55
C THR A 290 2.22 14.58 4.83
N TYR A 291 2.01 13.28 4.74
CA TYR A 291 2.23 12.30 5.82
C TYR A 291 1.61 12.63 7.19
N PRO A 292 0.38 13.20 7.25
CA PRO A 292 -0.25 13.50 8.53
C PRO A 292 -0.52 12.21 9.31
N SER A 293 -0.38 12.25 10.64
CA SER A 293 -0.74 11.11 11.47
C SER A 293 -2.25 10.91 11.56
N ILE A 294 -2.68 9.68 11.85
CA ILE A 294 -4.10 9.36 12.08
C ILE A 294 -4.64 10.14 13.30
N SER A 295 -3.85 10.32 14.34
CA SER A 295 -4.20 11.14 15.50
C SER A 295 -4.36 12.61 15.12
N TRP A 296 -3.48 13.14 14.28
CA TRP A 296 -3.59 14.51 13.77
C TRP A 296 -4.86 14.71 12.91
N LEU A 297 -5.19 13.76 12.04
CA LEU A 297 -6.43 13.79 11.25
C LEU A 297 -7.68 13.86 12.15
N LYS A 298 -7.71 13.08 13.23
CA LYS A 298 -8.79 13.11 14.22
C LYS A 298 -8.85 14.43 15.02
N GLU A 299 -7.70 15.05 15.27
CA GLU A 299 -7.65 16.34 15.96
C GLU A 299 -8.12 17.49 15.04
N LYS A 300 -7.71 17.44 13.76
CA LYS A 300 -8.15 18.41 12.74
C LYS A 300 -9.65 18.38 12.54
N GLU A 301 -10.30 17.22 12.69
CA GLU A 301 -11.75 17.08 12.61
C GLU A 301 -12.51 17.90 13.67
N LYS A 302 -11.93 18.14 14.84
CA LYS A 302 -12.56 18.96 15.88
C LYS A 302 -12.74 20.40 15.46
N ASN A 303 -11.94 20.88 14.49
CA ASN A 303 -11.99 22.23 13.93
C ASN A 303 -11.83 22.17 12.40
N PRO A 304 -12.81 21.64 11.67
CA PRO A 304 -12.73 21.49 10.22
C PRO A 304 -12.65 22.86 9.56
N ALA A 305 -11.81 23.00 8.54
CA ALA A 305 -11.78 24.17 7.70
C ALA A 305 -13.01 24.20 6.77
N ASP A 306 -13.36 25.39 6.26
CA ASP A 306 -14.44 25.57 5.27
C ASP A 306 -14.00 25.17 3.85
N LYS A 307 -13.19 24.12 3.74
CA LYS A 307 -12.62 23.60 2.48
C LYS A 307 -12.52 22.08 2.50
N PRO A 308 -12.51 21.42 1.32
CA PRO A 308 -12.07 20.05 1.19
C PRO A 308 -10.65 19.87 1.75
N TYR A 309 -10.37 18.70 2.30
CA TYR A 309 -9.03 18.32 2.74
C TYR A 309 -8.55 17.08 2.01
N ILE A 310 -7.27 17.06 1.56
CA ILE A 310 -6.64 15.93 0.89
C ILE A 310 -5.25 15.64 1.47
N LEU A 311 -4.87 14.36 1.47
CA LEU A 311 -3.52 13.92 1.80
C LEU A 311 -2.73 13.81 0.49
N VAL A 312 -1.91 14.82 0.16
CA VAL A 312 -1.19 14.82 -1.13
C VAL A 312 -0.08 13.79 -1.19
N GLU A 313 0.46 13.39 -0.03
CA GLU A 313 1.37 12.27 0.14
C GLU A 313 1.07 11.61 1.48
N TYR A 314 0.91 10.28 1.48
CA TYR A 314 0.74 9.49 2.70
C TYR A 314 1.09 8.03 2.44
N ALA A 315 1.14 7.23 3.51
CA ALA A 315 1.44 5.80 3.43
C ALA A 315 2.70 5.52 2.60
N HIS A 316 3.82 6.14 3.00
CA HIS A 316 5.12 6.01 2.32
C HIS A 316 5.52 4.55 2.14
N ALA A 317 5.69 4.11 0.89
CA ALA A 317 5.79 2.70 0.53
C ALA A 317 7.23 2.16 0.48
N MET A 318 8.16 2.77 1.23
CA MET A 318 9.57 2.40 1.25
C MET A 318 9.80 1.04 1.91
N GLY A 319 10.43 0.12 1.18
CA GLY A 319 10.74 -1.23 1.65
C GLY A 319 9.50 -2.04 2.06
N ASN A 320 9.60 -2.77 3.17
CA ASN A 320 8.47 -3.50 3.76
C ASN A 320 7.60 -2.54 4.58
N ALA A 321 6.66 -1.88 3.92
CA ALA A 321 5.93 -0.73 4.42
C ALA A 321 4.42 -0.82 4.17
N MET A 322 3.78 0.32 4.35
CA MET A 322 2.35 0.60 4.24
C MET A 322 1.50 -0.07 5.32
N GLY A 323 1.97 -0.03 6.57
CA GLY A 323 1.12 -0.29 7.71
C GLY A 323 0.01 0.78 7.85
N ASN A 324 -1.03 0.47 8.59
CA ASN A 324 -2.11 1.39 8.94
C ASN A 324 -2.97 1.93 7.77
N LEU A 325 -2.81 1.45 6.53
CA LEU A 325 -3.56 1.99 5.37
C LEU A 325 -5.08 1.91 5.57
N LEU A 326 -5.58 0.79 6.10
CA LEU A 326 -7.00 0.66 6.45
C LEU A 326 -7.45 1.67 7.51
N ASP A 327 -6.58 2.00 8.48
CA ASP A 327 -6.93 2.93 9.54
C ASP A 327 -7.03 4.37 9.03
N TYR A 328 -6.21 4.76 8.04
CA TYR A 328 -6.40 6.02 7.30
C TYR A 328 -7.76 6.04 6.60
N TRP A 329 -8.12 4.96 5.90
CA TRP A 329 -9.38 4.92 5.13
C TRP A 329 -10.62 4.83 6.00
N LYS A 330 -10.53 4.31 7.24
CA LYS A 330 -11.61 4.44 8.21
C LYS A 330 -11.91 5.91 8.52
N ILE A 331 -10.88 6.71 8.78
CA ILE A 331 -11.03 8.15 9.05
C ILE A 331 -11.51 8.90 7.79
N ILE A 332 -10.89 8.64 6.63
CA ILE A 332 -11.29 9.27 5.37
C ILE A 332 -12.76 9.02 5.03
N ASN A 333 -13.26 7.81 5.32
CA ASN A 333 -14.67 7.47 5.06
C ASN A 333 -15.62 7.96 6.15
N GLU A 334 -15.13 8.18 7.38
CA GLU A 334 -15.93 8.72 8.48
C GLU A 334 -16.23 10.21 8.30
N PHE A 335 -15.30 10.97 7.69
CA PHE A 335 -15.41 12.42 7.58
C PHE A 335 -15.54 12.88 6.12
N ASP A 336 -16.66 13.51 5.82
CA ASP A 336 -17.03 13.88 4.46
C ASP A 336 -16.06 14.84 3.80
N HIS A 337 -15.56 15.86 4.53
CA HIS A 337 -14.65 16.87 3.99
C HIS A 337 -13.24 16.34 3.70
N ILE A 338 -12.84 15.17 4.26
CA ILE A 338 -11.58 14.52 3.91
C ILE A 338 -11.80 13.77 2.59
N CYS A 339 -11.36 14.36 1.49
CA CYS A 339 -11.67 13.88 0.14
C CYS A 339 -10.72 12.78 -0.37
N GLY A 340 -9.89 12.19 0.48
CA GLY A 340 -8.97 11.12 0.11
C GLY A 340 -7.52 11.56 0.11
N GLY A 341 -6.68 10.85 -0.66
CA GLY A 341 -5.24 11.15 -0.74
C GLY A 341 -4.50 10.32 -1.76
N PHE A 342 -3.20 10.59 -1.90
CA PHE A 342 -2.31 9.97 -2.87
C PHE A 342 -1.17 9.24 -2.16
N ILE A 343 -1.13 7.90 -2.29
CA ILE A 343 -0.06 7.07 -1.72
C ILE A 343 1.28 7.48 -2.36
N TRP A 344 2.33 7.60 -1.58
CA TRP A 344 3.69 7.79 -2.04
C TRP A 344 4.43 6.46 -2.07
N GLU A 345 4.82 5.91 -3.21
CA GLU A 345 4.46 6.25 -4.59
C GLU A 345 4.23 4.97 -5.43
N TRP A 346 4.04 5.09 -6.74
CA TRP A 346 3.65 3.98 -7.60
C TRP A 346 4.70 2.88 -7.71
N CYS A 347 5.94 3.21 -8.09
CA CYS A 347 6.95 2.19 -8.37
C CYS A 347 8.32 2.52 -7.81
N ASP A 348 9.09 1.51 -7.48
CA ASP A 348 10.51 1.67 -7.15
C ASP A 348 11.27 2.34 -8.31
N HIS A 349 12.20 3.24 -8.00
CA HIS A 349 13.07 3.90 -8.97
C HIS A 349 14.48 3.30 -9.04
N SER A 350 14.63 2.03 -8.71
CA SER A 350 15.89 1.31 -8.87
C SER A 350 16.23 1.06 -10.34
N LEU A 351 17.50 1.26 -10.71
CA LEU A 351 17.99 1.09 -12.07
C LEU A 351 18.56 -0.31 -12.28
N TRP A 352 18.17 -0.98 -13.36
CA TRP A 352 18.72 -2.26 -13.75
C TRP A 352 20.14 -2.13 -14.30
N ASN A 353 21.09 -2.82 -13.70
CA ASN A 353 22.46 -2.90 -14.19
C ASN A 353 22.68 -4.22 -14.92
N GLU A 354 22.72 -4.18 -16.25
CA GLU A 354 22.89 -5.35 -17.12
C GLU A 354 24.20 -6.10 -16.86
N LYS A 355 25.28 -5.41 -16.50
CA LYS A 355 26.59 -6.06 -16.26
C LYS A 355 26.63 -6.81 -14.94
N GLN A 356 25.96 -6.28 -13.93
CA GLN A 356 25.94 -6.85 -12.58
C GLN A 356 24.68 -7.71 -12.33
N GLN A 357 23.73 -7.71 -13.27
CA GLN A 357 22.46 -8.44 -13.19
C GLN A 357 21.73 -8.15 -11.87
N LYS A 358 21.66 -6.87 -11.48
CA LYS A 358 21.00 -6.42 -10.26
C LYS A 358 20.34 -5.05 -10.42
N TYR A 359 19.34 -4.80 -9.58
CA TYR A 359 18.79 -3.47 -9.38
C TYR A 359 19.69 -2.65 -8.45
N MET A 360 19.91 -1.39 -8.79
CA MET A 360 20.82 -0.47 -8.11
C MET A 360 20.06 0.78 -7.66
N TYR A 361 20.50 1.36 -6.55
CA TYR A 361 19.95 2.58 -5.97
C TYR A 361 21.08 3.56 -5.60
N GLY A 362 20.77 4.67 -4.91
CA GLY A 362 21.74 5.75 -4.61
C GLY A 362 22.99 5.25 -3.88
N GLY A 363 24.16 5.62 -4.39
CA GLY A 363 25.49 5.20 -3.91
C GLY A 363 26.05 3.97 -4.66
N ASP A 364 25.23 3.10 -5.23
CA ASP A 364 25.69 1.93 -6.00
C ASP A 364 26.49 2.32 -7.26
N PHE A 365 26.31 3.55 -7.77
CA PHE A 365 27.03 4.11 -8.93
C PHE A 365 28.26 4.94 -8.52
N HIS A 366 28.66 4.89 -7.22
CA HIS A 366 29.69 5.75 -6.65
C HIS A 366 29.34 7.25 -6.73
N ASP A 367 28.06 7.55 -6.78
CA ASP A 367 27.50 8.90 -6.74
C ASP A 367 27.51 9.45 -5.32
N PHE A 368 27.84 10.75 -5.21
CA PHE A 368 27.85 11.48 -3.94
C PHE A 368 27.58 12.99 -4.20
N PRO A 369 26.68 13.61 -3.43
CA PRO A 369 25.81 13.03 -2.40
C PRO A 369 24.69 12.17 -2.97
N ASN A 370 24.12 11.26 -2.17
CA ASN A 370 22.96 10.44 -2.54
C ASN A 370 22.06 10.21 -1.32
N SER A 371 20.85 9.70 -1.56
CA SER A 371 19.86 9.37 -0.52
C SER A 371 19.69 7.86 -0.34
N SER A 372 20.70 7.05 -0.68
CA SER A 372 20.66 5.59 -0.55
C SER A 372 19.41 4.98 -1.21
N ASN A 373 18.69 4.11 -0.50
CA ASN A 373 17.52 3.40 -0.99
C ASN A 373 16.20 4.20 -0.87
N PHE A 374 16.23 5.51 -0.60
CA PHE A 374 15.01 6.34 -0.57
C PHE A 374 14.25 6.41 -1.90
N CYS A 375 14.85 5.98 -2.99
CA CYS A 375 14.19 5.81 -4.29
C CYS A 375 13.54 4.43 -4.48
N VAL A 376 13.54 3.56 -3.44
CA VAL A 376 12.92 2.22 -3.46
C VAL A 376 11.68 2.26 -2.57
N ASP A 377 10.72 3.07 -2.95
CA ASP A 377 9.54 3.44 -2.19
C ASP A 377 8.22 3.22 -2.96
N GLY A 378 8.28 2.29 -3.92
CA GLY A 378 7.14 1.96 -4.77
C GLY A 378 6.17 0.93 -4.18
N VAL A 379 4.90 1.10 -4.51
CA VAL A 379 3.84 0.11 -4.28
C VAL A 379 4.07 -1.14 -5.14
N VAL A 380 4.67 -0.97 -6.33
CA VAL A 380 5.16 -2.06 -7.18
C VAL A 380 6.66 -1.94 -7.37
N THR A 381 7.32 -3.04 -7.74
CA THR A 381 8.74 -3.01 -8.08
C THR A 381 9.03 -2.20 -9.34
N ALA A 382 10.29 -1.85 -9.59
CA ALA A 382 10.70 -1.10 -10.79
C ALA A 382 10.28 -1.78 -12.10
N ASP A 383 10.27 -3.11 -12.14
CA ASP A 383 9.83 -3.93 -13.28
C ASP A 383 8.33 -4.25 -13.28
N ARG A 384 7.56 -3.69 -12.31
CA ARG A 384 6.08 -3.81 -12.18
C ARG A 384 5.61 -5.18 -11.71
N ARG A 385 6.36 -5.88 -10.87
CA ARG A 385 5.82 -7.01 -10.11
C ARG A 385 4.92 -6.47 -8.99
N CYS A 386 3.79 -7.15 -8.79
CA CYS A 386 2.89 -6.85 -7.69
C CYS A 386 3.54 -7.24 -6.36
N THR A 387 3.57 -6.30 -5.42
CA THR A 387 4.09 -6.51 -4.06
C THR A 387 2.92 -6.67 -3.08
N PRO A 388 3.15 -7.07 -1.84
CA PRO A 388 2.13 -7.06 -0.79
C PRO A 388 1.50 -5.68 -0.57
N LYS A 389 2.24 -4.59 -0.82
CA LYS A 389 1.75 -3.20 -0.77
C LYS A 389 0.70 -2.92 -1.85
N TYR A 390 0.91 -3.46 -3.05
CA TYR A 390 -0.06 -3.38 -4.15
C TYR A 390 -1.36 -4.10 -3.81
N LEU A 391 -1.26 -5.30 -3.26
CA LEU A 391 -2.43 -6.08 -2.85
C LEU A 391 -3.19 -5.40 -1.70
N GLU A 392 -2.47 -4.80 -0.73
CA GLU A 392 -3.10 -4.05 0.35
C GLU A 392 -3.82 -2.79 -0.19
N THR A 393 -3.22 -2.07 -1.15
CA THR A 393 -3.87 -0.95 -1.84
C THR A 393 -5.15 -1.41 -2.53
N TRP A 394 -5.09 -2.49 -3.30
CA TRP A 394 -6.25 -3.09 -3.95
C TRP A 394 -7.39 -3.39 -2.96
N SER A 395 -7.07 -4.01 -1.84
CA SER A 395 -8.05 -4.42 -0.84
C SER A 395 -8.66 -3.22 -0.10
N VAL A 396 -7.84 -2.26 0.32
CA VAL A 396 -8.32 -1.08 1.06
C VAL A 396 -9.09 -0.11 0.15
N TYR A 397 -8.71 -0.02 -1.13
CA TYR A 397 -9.36 0.85 -2.11
C TYR A 397 -10.61 0.26 -2.76
N GLN A 398 -10.98 -0.98 -2.45
CA GLN A 398 -12.16 -1.63 -3.04
C GLN A 398 -13.45 -0.81 -2.84
N TYR A 399 -14.39 -0.93 -3.80
CA TYR A 399 -15.66 -0.22 -3.80
C TYR A 399 -16.85 -1.07 -3.37
N ILE A 400 -16.66 -2.37 -3.23
CA ILE A 400 -17.71 -3.28 -2.79
C ILE A 400 -17.36 -3.71 -1.38
N GLN A 401 -18.22 -3.39 -0.43
CA GLN A 401 -18.07 -3.72 0.98
C GLN A 401 -19.11 -4.75 1.40
N THR A 402 -18.76 -5.62 2.34
CA THR A 402 -19.68 -6.62 2.82
C THR A 402 -19.76 -6.63 4.34
N ARG A 403 -20.91 -7.06 4.86
CA ARG A 403 -21.15 -7.20 6.30
C ARG A 403 -21.97 -8.43 6.57
N TRP A 404 -21.48 -9.30 7.45
CA TRP A 404 -22.20 -10.46 7.95
C TRP A 404 -23.21 -10.09 9.04
N LYS A 405 -24.44 -10.57 8.90
CA LYS A 405 -25.50 -10.49 9.92
C LYS A 405 -25.78 -11.89 10.48
N ALA A 406 -25.16 -12.19 11.62
CA ALA A 406 -25.28 -13.52 12.26
C ALA A 406 -26.73 -13.89 12.61
N ASP A 407 -27.53 -12.93 13.07
CA ASP A 407 -28.91 -13.15 13.50
C ASP A 407 -29.86 -13.62 12.38
N SER A 408 -29.63 -13.17 11.15
CA SER A 408 -30.47 -13.50 9.99
C SER A 408 -29.81 -14.48 9.01
N GLY A 409 -28.52 -14.78 9.17
CA GLY A 409 -27.75 -15.60 8.21
C GLY A 409 -27.56 -14.89 6.85
N GLU A 410 -27.48 -13.58 6.85
CA GLU A 410 -27.39 -12.76 5.64
C GLU A 410 -26.06 -12.04 5.52
N ILE A 411 -25.60 -11.90 4.28
CA ILE A 411 -24.50 -11.01 3.92
C ILE A 411 -25.09 -9.78 3.21
N LEU A 412 -24.80 -8.61 3.75
CA LEU A 412 -25.07 -7.35 3.08
C LEU A 412 -23.90 -7.00 2.17
N ILE A 413 -24.18 -6.65 0.94
CA ILE A 413 -23.24 -6.14 -0.05
C ILE A 413 -23.59 -4.69 -0.31
N LYS A 414 -22.69 -3.77 0.03
CA LYS A 414 -22.84 -2.33 -0.18
C LYS A 414 -22.06 -1.89 -1.42
N ASN A 415 -22.74 -1.18 -2.30
CA ASN A 415 -22.12 -0.47 -3.40
C ASN A 415 -21.54 0.87 -2.91
N SER A 416 -20.22 1.00 -2.89
CA SER A 416 -19.52 2.24 -2.54
C SER A 416 -18.90 2.95 -3.75
N TYR A 417 -19.29 2.60 -4.98
CA TYR A 417 -19.03 3.41 -6.16
C TYR A 417 -19.79 4.74 -6.06
N PHE A 418 -19.29 5.78 -6.73
CA PHE A 418 -19.89 7.11 -6.69
C PHE A 418 -20.88 7.35 -7.82
N HIS A 419 -20.73 6.62 -8.95
CA HIS A 419 -21.51 6.84 -10.16
C HIS A 419 -22.03 5.54 -10.80
N SER A 420 -21.48 4.37 -10.44
CA SER A 420 -21.74 3.12 -11.14
C SER A 420 -22.46 2.09 -10.28
N GLY A 421 -23.44 1.37 -10.88
CA GLY A 421 -24.07 0.21 -10.26
C GLY A 421 -23.15 -1.03 -10.29
N LEU A 422 -23.60 -2.12 -9.64
CA LEU A 422 -22.84 -3.38 -9.55
C LEU A 422 -23.11 -4.37 -10.69
N THR A 423 -23.96 -4.06 -11.65
CA THR A 423 -24.30 -4.93 -12.79
C THR A 423 -23.11 -5.43 -13.62
N PRO A 424 -21.96 -4.69 -13.76
CA PRO A 424 -20.79 -5.18 -14.47
C PRO A 424 -20.02 -6.31 -13.76
N TYR A 425 -20.43 -6.67 -12.55
CA TYR A 425 -19.72 -7.64 -11.71
C TYR A 425 -20.56 -8.88 -11.41
N TYR A 426 -19.88 -10.00 -11.11
CA TYR A 426 -20.46 -11.18 -10.49
C TYR A 426 -19.74 -11.51 -9.20
N CYS A 427 -20.38 -12.24 -8.29
CA CYS A 427 -19.82 -12.64 -7.02
C CYS A 427 -19.65 -14.16 -6.96
N MET A 428 -18.47 -14.63 -6.55
CA MET A 428 -18.24 -16.00 -6.09
C MET A 428 -18.28 -16.01 -4.57
N ILE A 429 -19.07 -16.91 -4.02
CA ILE A 429 -19.21 -17.12 -2.57
C ILE A 429 -18.70 -18.52 -2.27
N ASP A 430 -17.63 -18.61 -1.48
CA ASP A 430 -17.05 -19.87 -1.04
C ASP A 430 -17.22 -20.02 0.46
N ILE A 431 -17.76 -21.15 0.92
CA ILE A 431 -17.80 -21.52 2.33
C ILE A 431 -16.60 -22.43 2.59
N LEU A 432 -15.82 -22.06 3.59
CA LEU A 432 -14.65 -22.80 4.03
C LEU A 432 -14.91 -23.41 5.41
N GLU A 433 -14.59 -24.71 5.55
CA GLU A 433 -14.51 -25.37 6.86
C GLU A 433 -13.07 -25.81 7.12
N ASN A 434 -12.50 -25.37 8.23
CA ASN A 434 -11.12 -25.63 8.63
C ASN A 434 -10.10 -25.31 7.51
N GLY A 435 -10.36 -24.20 6.78
CA GLY A 435 -9.51 -23.71 5.70
C GLY A 435 -9.75 -24.30 4.32
N ASN A 436 -10.57 -25.34 4.19
CA ASN A 436 -10.86 -25.99 2.91
C ASN A 436 -12.24 -25.56 2.38
N ILE A 437 -12.34 -25.27 1.08
CA ILE A 437 -13.62 -24.94 0.43
C ILE A 437 -14.51 -26.17 0.45
N VAL A 438 -15.71 -26.04 1.05
CA VAL A 438 -16.72 -27.11 1.15
C VAL A 438 -17.93 -26.81 0.29
N SER A 439 -18.18 -25.55 -0.07
CA SER A 439 -19.27 -25.14 -0.94
C SER A 439 -18.89 -23.90 -1.71
N SER A 440 -19.34 -23.80 -2.98
CA SER A 440 -19.15 -22.61 -3.82
C SER A 440 -20.45 -22.28 -4.54
N GLN A 441 -20.78 -20.98 -4.59
CA GLN A 441 -21.94 -20.44 -5.29
C GLN A 441 -21.54 -19.23 -6.12
N LYS A 442 -22.10 -19.12 -7.33
CA LYS A 442 -21.93 -17.94 -8.18
C LYS A 442 -23.23 -17.13 -8.23
N ILE A 443 -23.10 -15.83 -7.98
CA ILE A 443 -24.19 -14.85 -8.15
C ILE A 443 -23.86 -13.98 -9.36
N GLU A 444 -24.62 -14.17 -10.45
CA GLU A 444 -24.38 -13.46 -11.72
C GLU A 444 -24.90 -12.02 -11.71
N ASN A 445 -26.00 -11.76 -11.04
CA ASN A 445 -26.66 -10.46 -11.07
C ASN A 445 -26.60 -9.80 -9.70
N LEU A 446 -25.89 -8.69 -9.66
CA LEU A 446 -25.79 -7.79 -8.52
C LEU A 446 -26.45 -6.47 -8.93
N GLU A 447 -27.64 -6.21 -8.40
CA GLU A 447 -28.39 -5.00 -8.69
C GLU A 447 -28.37 -4.10 -7.44
N ALA A 448 -27.40 -3.18 -7.41
CA ALA A 448 -27.30 -2.13 -6.40
C ALA A 448 -26.73 -0.87 -7.05
N GLU A 449 -27.47 0.22 -6.99
CA GLU A 449 -27.02 1.53 -7.42
C GLU A 449 -26.04 2.15 -6.40
N PRO A 450 -25.34 3.25 -6.74
CA PRO A 450 -24.40 3.90 -5.81
C PRO A 450 -25.02 4.19 -4.44
N GLY A 451 -24.36 3.71 -3.39
CA GLY A 451 -24.79 3.86 -2.00
C GLY A 451 -25.81 2.82 -1.51
N GLU A 452 -26.39 2.02 -2.40
CA GLU A 452 -27.38 0.99 -2.03
C GLU A 452 -26.74 -0.28 -1.46
N GLU A 453 -27.54 -1.05 -0.73
CA GLU A 453 -27.19 -2.37 -0.20
C GLU A 453 -28.13 -3.45 -0.75
N VAL A 454 -27.56 -4.59 -1.11
CA VAL A 454 -28.32 -5.81 -1.46
C VAL A 454 -27.94 -6.92 -0.47
N SER A 455 -28.90 -7.77 -0.08
CA SER A 455 -28.67 -8.88 0.83
C SER A 455 -28.66 -10.22 0.10
N ILE A 456 -27.76 -11.11 0.53
CA ILE A 456 -27.72 -12.51 0.11
C ILE A 456 -27.87 -13.38 1.37
N ARG A 457 -28.87 -14.25 1.36
CA ARG A 457 -29.03 -15.22 2.46
C ARG A 457 -28.22 -16.47 2.17
N LEU A 458 -27.41 -16.89 3.14
CA LEU A 458 -26.70 -18.16 3.09
C LEU A 458 -27.60 -19.27 3.62
N GLU A 459 -27.73 -20.37 2.88
CA GLU A 459 -28.51 -21.53 3.27
C GLU A 459 -27.61 -22.60 3.93
N ASN A 460 -28.19 -23.43 4.79
CA ASN A 460 -27.55 -24.63 5.37
C ASN A 460 -26.28 -24.36 6.23
N LEU A 461 -26.21 -23.23 6.93
CA LEU A 461 -25.07 -22.88 7.81
C LEU A 461 -25.02 -23.72 9.10
N MET A 462 -26.05 -24.48 9.44
CA MET A 462 -26.16 -25.24 10.68
C MET A 462 -25.41 -26.57 10.66
N ASP A 463 -24.91 -27.01 9.51
CA ASP A 463 -24.36 -28.36 9.34
C ASP A 463 -22.84 -28.43 9.51
N TYR A 464 -22.19 -27.30 9.80
CA TYR A 464 -20.73 -27.22 9.95
C TYR A 464 -20.32 -27.40 11.42
N SER A 465 -19.30 -28.24 11.64
CA SER A 465 -18.78 -28.56 12.98
C SER A 465 -17.43 -27.89 13.28
N GLY A 466 -16.70 -27.45 12.25
CA GLY A 466 -15.38 -26.84 12.31
C GLY A 466 -15.41 -25.30 12.34
N GLU A 467 -14.25 -24.68 12.32
CA GLU A 467 -14.12 -23.23 12.11
C GLU A 467 -14.51 -22.89 10.66
N CYS A 468 -15.55 -22.07 10.50
CA CYS A 468 -16.10 -21.77 9.18
C CYS A 468 -15.99 -20.29 8.81
N PHE A 469 -15.54 -20.06 7.59
CA PHE A 469 -15.50 -18.75 6.96
C PHE A 469 -16.36 -18.74 5.70
N VAL A 470 -16.88 -17.56 5.36
CA VAL A 470 -17.40 -17.29 4.04
C VAL A 470 -16.52 -16.26 3.34
N ASN A 471 -16.02 -16.60 2.17
CA ASN A 471 -15.29 -15.71 1.29
C ASN A 471 -16.21 -15.22 0.19
N LEU A 472 -16.13 -13.93 -0.11
CA LEU A 472 -16.80 -13.32 -1.26
C LEU A 472 -15.73 -12.71 -2.15
N HIS A 473 -15.77 -13.06 -3.43
CA HIS A 473 -14.89 -12.50 -4.45
C HIS A 473 -15.74 -11.91 -5.57
N PHE A 474 -15.52 -10.64 -5.89
CA PHE A 474 -16.26 -9.92 -6.93
C PHE A 474 -15.38 -9.75 -8.17
N TYR A 475 -15.87 -10.22 -9.29
CA TYR A 475 -15.12 -10.27 -10.55
C TYR A 475 -15.80 -9.45 -11.63
N SER A 476 -15.01 -8.81 -12.50
CA SER A 476 -15.49 -8.14 -13.69
C SER A 476 -16.02 -9.14 -14.73
N LYS A 477 -17.21 -8.89 -15.31
CA LYS A 477 -17.81 -9.76 -16.35
C LYS A 477 -17.11 -9.64 -17.70
N ASP A 478 -16.59 -8.45 -18.01
CA ASP A 478 -15.98 -8.12 -19.29
C ASP A 478 -14.71 -7.25 -19.11
N ASN A 479 -13.99 -7.02 -20.20
CA ASN A 479 -12.93 -6.01 -20.22
C ASN A 479 -13.57 -4.62 -20.28
N PHE A 480 -13.28 -3.75 -19.35
CA PHE A 480 -13.74 -2.36 -19.38
C PHE A 480 -12.77 -1.43 -18.64
N HIS A 481 -12.60 -0.22 -19.15
CA HIS A 481 -11.85 0.87 -18.51
C HIS A 481 -10.44 0.49 -18.00
N GLY A 482 -9.74 -0.38 -18.74
CA GLY A 482 -8.40 -0.85 -18.36
C GLY A 482 -8.40 -2.06 -17.41
N ILE A 483 -9.54 -2.50 -16.90
CA ILE A 483 -9.72 -3.70 -16.09
C ILE A 483 -9.95 -4.90 -16.98
N ARG A 484 -9.27 -6.01 -16.73
CA ARG A 484 -9.42 -7.26 -17.49
C ARG A 484 -10.69 -8.00 -17.06
N LYS A 485 -11.29 -8.75 -18.00
CA LYS A 485 -12.32 -9.73 -17.68
C LYS A 485 -11.82 -10.71 -16.60
N ASP A 486 -12.74 -11.10 -15.73
CA ASP A 486 -12.48 -12.01 -14.60
C ASP A 486 -11.39 -11.51 -13.62
N HIS A 487 -11.11 -10.19 -13.63
CA HIS A 487 -10.29 -9.58 -12.59
C HIS A 487 -11.09 -9.44 -11.29
N CYS A 488 -10.51 -9.86 -10.17
CA CYS A 488 -11.09 -9.69 -8.85
C CYS A 488 -10.97 -8.22 -8.41
N VAL A 489 -12.09 -7.51 -8.36
CA VAL A 489 -12.13 -6.08 -7.97
C VAL A 489 -12.33 -5.87 -6.48
N ALA A 490 -12.85 -6.87 -5.76
CA ALA A 490 -13.03 -6.82 -4.33
C ALA A 490 -13.09 -8.24 -3.73
N ALA A 491 -12.61 -8.37 -2.50
CA ALA A 491 -12.79 -9.59 -1.73
C ALA A 491 -13.06 -9.27 -0.25
N SER A 492 -13.77 -10.15 0.41
CA SER A 492 -14.02 -10.08 1.84
C SER A 492 -14.19 -11.46 2.44
N GLN A 493 -13.94 -11.56 3.74
CA GLN A 493 -14.10 -12.79 4.50
C GLN A 493 -14.81 -12.51 5.81
N HIS A 494 -15.75 -13.38 6.18
CA HIS A 494 -16.44 -13.32 7.47
C HIS A 494 -16.35 -14.67 8.18
N LEU A 495 -16.03 -14.63 9.47
CA LEU A 495 -16.14 -15.80 10.34
C LEU A 495 -17.62 -16.02 10.65
N ILE A 496 -18.14 -17.20 10.29
CA ILE A 496 -19.55 -17.56 10.48
C ILE A 496 -19.75 -18.58 11.60
N HIS A 497 -18.75 -19.40 11.89
CA HIS A 497 -18.76 -20.33 12.99
C HIS A 497 -17.37 -20.47 13.61
N GLU A 498 -17.25 -20.20 14.90
CA GLU A 498 -15.99 -20.30 15.64
C GLU A 498 -15.94 -21.64 16.41
N ASN A 499 -15.39 -22.66 15.77
CA ASN A 499 -15.06 -23.89 16.46
C ASN A 499 -13.67 -24.36 16.03
N ARG A 500 -12.68 -23.94 16.78
CA ARG A 500 -11.28 -24.37 16.57
C ARG A 500 -11.08 -25.76 17.15
N MET A 501 -11.56 -26.79 16.44
CA MET A 501 -11.34 -28.18 16.85
C MET A 501 -9.87 -28.60 16.66
N VAL A 502 -8.99 -28.07 17.48
CA VAL A 502 -7.72 -28.77 17.75
C VAL A 502 -8.01 -29.76 18.85
N GLN A 503 -7.81 -31.04 18.57
CA GLN A 503 -7.92 -32.05 19.64
C GLN A 503 -6.95 -31.71 20.75
N VAL A 504 -7.46 -31.43 21.94
CA VAL A 504 -6.64 -31.26 23.14
C VAL A 504 -6.57 -32.61 23.83
N GLN A 505 -5.37 -33.20 23.87
CA GLN A 505 -5.12 -34.45 24.53
C GLN A 505 -4.71 -34.25 25.99
N LYS A 506 -5.02 -35.20 26.83
CA LYS A 506 -4.52 -35.24 28.20
C LYS A 506 -3.01 -35.51 28.20
N ARG A 507 -2.33 -35.04 29.23
CA ARG A 507 -0.89 -35.23 29.40
C ARG A 507 -0.49 -36.67 29.83
N ASP A 508 -1.42 -37.54 30.07
CA ASP A 508 -1.14 -38.97 30.42
C ASP A 508 -0.37 -39.70 29.31
N GLU A 509 -0.43 -39.22 28.07
CA GLU A 509 0.33 -39.76 26.94
C GLU A 509 1.79 -39.24 26.90
N ILE A 510 2.17 -38.30 27.75
CA ILE A 510 3.50 -37.74 27.87
C ILE A 510 4.28 -38.55 28.88
N ASN A 511 4.96 -39.57 28.41
CA ASN A 511 5.54 -40.61 29.28
C ASN A 511 7.01 -40.92 29.00
N ILE A 512 7.62 -40.29 27.97
CA ILE A 512 9.04 -40.46 27.73
C ILE A 512 9.85 -39.74 28.79
N THR A 513 10.59 -40.53 29.56
CA THR A 513 11.50 -40.00 30.59
C THR A 513 12.85 -39.68 29.97
N PRO A 514 13.39 -38.45 30.14
CA PRO A 514 14.75 -38.13 29.67
C PRO A 514 15.77 -39.01 30.39
N PHE A 515 16.85 -39.33 29.68
CA PHE A 515 18.00 -39.98 30.29
C PHE A 515 19.28 -39.14 30.11
N GLU A 516 20.24 -39.40 30.98
CA GLU A 516 21.51 -38.71 30.97
C GLU A 516 22.57 -39.55 30.29
N GLU A 517 23.31 -38.94 29.39
CA GLU A 517 24.50 -39.51 28.76
C GLU A 517 25.63 -38.48 28.78
N GLU A 518 26.72 -38.75 29.55
CA GLU A 518 27.82 -37.83 29.75
C GLU A 518 27.39 -36.38 30.11
N ASN A 519 27.55 -35.46 29.17
CA ASN A 519 27.24 -34.03 29.35
C ASN A 519 25.85 -33.64 28.77
N ASN A 520 25.03 -34.60 28.39
CA ASN A 520 23.79 -34.34 27.67
C ASN A 520 22.56 -34.91 28.43
N PHE A 521 21.41 -34.23 28.22
CA PHE A 521 20.08 -34.80 28.45
C PHE A 521 19.49 -35.22 27.10
N ILE A 522 18.86 -36.37 27.06
CA ILE A 522 18.32 -36.94 25.83
C ILE A 522 16.85 -37.27 26.02
N LEU A 523 15.99 -36.75 25.12
CA LEU A 523 14.63 -37.21 24.91
C LEU A 523 14.57 -37.99 23.60
N SER A 524 14.10 -39.23 23.58
CA SER A 524 13.98 -40.03 22.36
C SER A 524 12.88 -41.06 22.48
N ASN A 525 12.11 -41.22 21.39
CA ASN A 525 11.17 -42.35 21.28
C ASN A 525 11.82 -43.54 20.54
N GLU A 526 13.12 -43.51 20.30
CA GLU A 526 13.92 -44.53 19.61
C GLU A 526 13.48 -44.86 18.16
N LYS A 527 12.48 -44.19 17.62
CA LYS A 527 11.91 -44.47 16.29
C LYS A 527 12.24 -43.33 15.29
N ASN A 528 11.72 -42.16 15.52
CA ASN A 528 11.72 -41.09 14.55
C ASN A 528 11.95 -39.67 15.13
N THR A 529 12.03 -39.58 16.47
CA THR A 529 12.22 -38.31 17.17
C THR A 529 13.30 -38.43 18.24
N LYS A 530 14.28 -37.55 18.19
CA LYS A 530 15.36 -37.45 19.19
C LYS A 530 15.75 -36.00 19.40
N LEU A 531 15.82 -35.56 20.63
CA LEU A 531 16.34 -34.27 21.06
C LEU A 531 17.48 -34.48 22.03
N ILE A 532 18.63 -33.85 21.78
CA ILE A 532 19.80 -33.84 22.66
C ILE A 532 20.08 -32.43 23.10
N MET A 533 20.22 -32.25 24.40
CA MET A 533 20.50 -30.96 25.04
C MET A 533 21.79 -31.03 25.83
N ASP A 534 22.69 -30.09 25.61
CA ASP A 534 23.89 -29.92 26.42
C ASP A 534 23.56 -29.39 27.82
N LYS A 535 23.96 -30.07 28.88
CA LYS A 535 23.61 -29.74 30.25
C LYS A 535 24.18 -28.38 30.70
N LYS A 536 25.33 -28.01 30.21
CA LYS A 536 26.06 -26.82 30.65
C LYS A 536 25.48 -25.55 30.00
N SER A 537 25.19 -25.61 28.72
CA SER A 537 24.71 -24.45 27.95
C SER A 537 23.18 -24.42 27.82
N GLY A 538 22.49 -25.52 28.16
CA GLY A 538 21.06 -25.64 27.93
C GLY A 538 20.64 -25.55 26.44
N LYS A 539 21.60 -25.66 25.53
CA LYS A 539 21.32 -25.58 24.09
C LYS A 539 20.92 -26.93 23.55
N VAL A 540 19.92 -26.95 22.67
CA VAL A 540 19.63 -28.08 21.83
C VAL A 540 20.75 -28.22 20.82
N ILE A 541 21.50 -29.33 20.87
CA ILE A 541 22.66 -29.61 20.01
C ILE A 541 22.33 -30.59 18.87
N PHE A 542 21.25 -31.36 19.04
CA PHE A 542 20.72 -32.23 18.02
C PHE A 542 19.21 -32.37 18.19
N TRP A 543 18.46 -32.24 17.09
CA TRP A 543 17.02 -32.47 17.07
C TRP A 543 16.56 -32.97 15.70
N ILE A 544 16.05 -34.19 15.69
CA ILE A 544 15.34 -34.76 14.54
C ILE A 544 13.88 -35.02 14.94
N GLN A 545 12.95 -34.63 14.09
CA GLN A 545 11.52 -34.76 14.27
C GLN A 545 10.90 -35.40 13.02
N ASN A 546 10.37 -36.64 13.14
CA ASN A 546 9.76 -37.35 12.02
C ASN A 546 10.62 -37.35 10.73
N GLY A 547 11.93 -37.48 10.86
CA GLY A 547 12.89 -37.50 9.74
C GLY A 547 13.36 -36.13 9.26
N ILE A 548 12.74 -35.04 9.66
CA ILE A 548 13.23 -33.70 9.41
C ILE A 548 14.23 -33.32 10.50
N ARG A 549 15.45 -32.95 10.10
CA ARG A 549 16.51 -32.51 11.02
C ARG A 549 16.35 -31.02 11.29
N PHE A 550 15.94 -30.68 12.51
CA PHE A 550 15.78 -29.31 12.95
C PHE A 550 17.13 -28.71 13.39
N VAL A 551 17.91 -29.44 14.16
CA VAL A 551 19.19 -28.96 14.67
C VAL A 551 20.24 -30.07 14.57
N ASP A 552 21.43 -29.73 14.03
CA ASP A 552 22.66 -30.52 14.12
C ASP A 552 23.88 -29.60 14.16
N THR A 553 24.35 -29.29 15.38
CA THR A 553 25.46 -28.36 15.57
C THR A 553 26.82 -28.91 15.13
N ASN A 554 26.94 -30.19 14.78
CA ASN A 554 28.16 -30.76 14.25
C ASN A 554 28.31 -30.54 12.75
N GLU A 555 27.21 -30.34 12.01
CA GLU A 555 27.23 -30.22 10.55
C GLU A 555 27.10 -28.77 10.08
N CYS A 556 26.36 -27.95 10.80
CA CYS A 556 26.17 -26.54 10.44
C CYS A 556 25.89 -25.68 11.69
N ALA A 557 25.84 -24.35 11.49
CA ALA A 557 25.47 -23.40 12.54
C ALA A 557 23.95 -23.38 12.76
N SER A 558 23.33 -24.57 12.85
CA SER A 558 21.91 -24.74 13.15
C SER A 558 21.64 -24.54 14.64
N GLY A 559 20.42 -24.17 14.98
CA GLY A 559 20.05 -23.98 16.38
C GLY A 559 18.70 -23.33 16.57
N GLU A 560 18.33 -23.24 17.82
CA GLU A 560 17.13 -22.56 18.27
C GLU A 560 17.51 -21.43 19.22
N LYS A 561 16.93 -20.25 19.03
CA LYS A 561 17.10 -19.10 19.94
C LYS A 561 15.81 -18.34 20.12
N LEU A 562 15.65 -17.69 21.29
CA LEU A 562 14.61 -16.69 21.49
C LEU A 562 14.84 -15.54 20.47
N SER A 563 13.79 -15.16 19.76
CA SER A 563 13.76 -14.08 18.79
C SER A 563 12.94 -12.93 19.37
N ILE A 564 13.61 -11.81 19.65
CA ILE A 564 13.01 -10.58 20.21
C ILE A 564 13.39 -9.35 19.38
N SER A 565 14.02 -9.58 18.24
CA SER A 565 14.41 -8.57 17.27
C SER A 565 13.99 -9.03 15.87
N ARG A 566 14.15 -8.15 14.88
CA ARG A 566 13.99 -8.47 13.47
C ARG A 566 15.07 -7.77 12.64
N ALA A 567 15.28 -8.21 11.41
CA ALA A 567 16.02 -7.41 10.44
C ALA A 567 15.23 -6.12 10.22
N TYR A 568 15.77 -5.00 10.69
CA TYR A 568 15.02 -3.74 10.73
C TYR A 568 14.52 -3.35 9.34
N THR A 569 13.23 -3.01 9.27
CA THR A 569 12.63 -2.45 8.06
C THR A 569 13.10 -1.01 7.86
N ASP A 570 12.91 -0.46 6.66
CA ASP A 570 13.19 0.95 6.41
C ASP A 570 12.41 1.86 7.38
N ASN A 571 11.19 1.51 7.73
CA ASN A 571 10.43 2.25 8.74
C ASN A 571 11.05 2.17 10.13
N ASP A 572 11.55 1.01 10.54
CA ASP A 572 12.26 0.88 11.82
C ASP A 572 13.54 1.72 11.86
N LEU A 573 14.28 1.79 10.73
CA LEU A 573 15.53 2.53 10.61
C LEU A 573 15.33 4.06 10.63
N HIS A 574 14.20 4.52 10.08
CA HIS A 574 13.88 5.95 9.94
C HIS A 574 12.85 6.44 10.95
N SER A 575 12.36 5.57 11.83
CA SER A 575 11.47 5.98 12.91
C SER A 575 12.09 7.09 13.76
N GLU A 576 11.41 8.22 13.84
CA GLU A 576 11.75 9.31 14.76
C GLU A 576 11.22 9.05 16.16
N SER A 577 10.33 8.10 16.31
CA SER A 577 9.83 7.72 17.62
C SER A 577 11.01 7.21 18.43
N TYR A 578 11.19 7.87 19.55
CA TYR A 578 12.21 7.52 20.57
C TYR A 578 12.12 6.04 21.01
N LEU A 579 10.97 5.42 20.76
CA LEU A 579 10.68 4.03 21.09
C LEU A 579 11.34 3.02 20.15
N MET A 580 11.30 3.25 18.84
CA MET A 580 11.80 2.31 17.84
C MET A 580 13.30 2.47 17.63
N LYS A 581 13.73 3.69 17.35
CA LYS A 581 15.11 3.97 16.94
C LYS A 581 16.12 3.88 18.09
N THR A 582 15.76 4.32 19.29
CA THR A 582 16.67 4.30 20.45
C THR A 582 16.40 3.14 21.39
N GLY A 583 15.14 2.72 21.57
CA GLY A 583 14.78 1.65 22.48
C GLY A 583 15.37 0.30 22.10
N TRP A 584 15.16 -0.13 20.86
CA TRP A 584 15.61 -1.46 20.41
C TRP A 584 17.13 -1.55 20.24
N ARG A 585 17.77 -0.50 19.69
CA ARG A 585 19.23 -0.45 19.53
C ARG A 585 19.96 -0.32 20.85
N ASP A 586 19.47 0.55 21.74
CA ASP A 586 20.09 0.78 23.03
C ASP A 586 20.04 -0.45 23.95
N LEU A 587 18.99 -1.26 23.80
CA LEU A 587 18.85 -2.55 24.48
C LEU A 587 19.64 -3.68 23.80
N ASN A 588 20.18 -3.45 22.58
CA ASN A 588 20.88 -4.44 21.78
C ASN A 588 20.09 -5.75 21.62
N LEU A 589 18.79 -5.63 21.28
CA LEU A 589 17.86 -6.77 21.25
C LEU A 589 18.31 -7.90 20.32
N ALA A 590 19.00 -7.58 19.24
CA ALA A 590 19.49 -8.57 18.26
C ALA A 590 20.59 -9.49 18.83
N ASP A 591 21.43 -8.96 19.73
CA ASP A 591 22.58 -9.66 20.31
C ASP A 591 22.59 -9.57 21.84
N MET A 592 21.41 -9.68 22.45
CA MET A 592 21.28 -9.64 23.90
C MET A 592 21.97 -10.85 24.54
N ASP A 593 22.86 -10.59 25.51
CA ASP A 593 23.57 -11.63 26.23
C ASP A 593 22.61 -12.63 26.88
N SER A 594 22.84 -13.92 26.66
CA SER A 594 22.06 -14.99 27.27
C SER A 594 22.86 -15.73 28.35
N LYS A 595 22.21 -16.04 29.46
CA LYS A 595 22.76 -16.86 30.54
C LYS A 595 21.81 -18.00 30.87
N ILE A 596 22.38 -19.18 31.02
CA ILE A 596 21.64 -20.30 31.56
C ILE A 596 21.53 -20.14 33.06
N GLN A 597 20.32 -20.27 33.58
CA GLN A 597 20.01 -20.21 34.99
C GLN A 597 19.84 -21.64 35.57
N GLU A 598 19.12 -22.47 34.81
CA GLU A 598 18.87 -23.85 35.22
C GLU A 598 18.66 -24.76 34.01
N VAL A 599 19.17 -26.00 34.10
CA VAL A 599 18.83 -27.12 33.20
C VAL A 599 18.69 -28.38 34.05
N LYS A 600 17.54 -29.03 34.02
CA LYS A 600 17.28 -30.23 34.82
C LYS A 600 16.29 -31.18 34.13
N CYS A 601 16.37 -32.47 34.48
CA CYS A 601 15.29 -33.41 34.24
C CYS A 601 14.12 -33.09 35.15
N TYR A 602 12.93 -33.02 34.59
CA TYR A 602 11.68 -32.83 35.30
C TYR A 602 10.67 -33.91 34.91
N ARG A 603 10.26 -34.76 35.83
CA ARG A 603 9.31 -35.87 35.56
C ARG A 603 9.55 -36.45 34.16
N ASN A 604 8.66 -36.23 33.21
CA ASN A 604 8.76 -36.72 31.82
C ASN A 604 9.21 -35.59 30.86
N GLY A 605 10.26 -34.86 31.19
CA GLY A 605 10.74 -33.74 30.35
C GLY A 605 12.08 -33.15 30.75
N ILE A 606 12.57 -32.24 29.95
CA ILE A 606 13.77 -31.45 30.22
C ILE A 606 13.32 -29.99 30.41
N ALA A 607 13.59 -29.48 31.61
CA ALA A 607 13.27 -28.11 32.00
C ALA A 607 14.50 -27.20 31.82
N VAL A 608 14.32 -26.05 31.19
CA VAL A 608 15.36 -25.07 30.90
C VAL A 608 14.91 -23.67 31.31
N HIS A 609 15.71 -22.99 32.13
CA HIS A 609 15.53 -21.57 32.40
C HIS A 609 16.72 -20.79 31.87
N ARG A 610 16.43 -19.80 30.99
CA ARG A 610 17.40 -18.85 30.45
C ARG A 610 17.02 -17.43 30.81
N SER A 611 17.99 -16.57 30.94
CA SER A 611 17.78 -15.12 30.98
C SER A 611 18.57 -14.44 29.88
N TYR A 612 17.95 -13.41 29.30
CA TYR A 612 18.55 -12.56 28.28
C TYR A 612 18.60 -11.14 28.83
N GLY A 613 19.74 -10.45 28.63
CA GLY A 613 19.94 -9.08 29.12
C GLY A 613 20.78 -8.99 30.39
N ASN A 614 20.47 -8.00 31.23
CA ASN A 614 21.21 -7.68 32.45
C ASN A 614 20.28 -7.62 33.67
N THR A 615 20.80 -7.25 34.84
CA THR A 615 20.01 -7.17 36.08
C THR A 615 18.89 -6.12 36.09
N TYR A 616 18.88 -5.17 35.16
CA TYR A 616 17.92 -4.06 35.13
C TYR A 616 16.84 -4.24 34.07
N VAL A 617 17.18 -4.92 32.98
CA VAL A 617 16.28 -5.09 31.83
C VAL A 617 16.62 -6.36 31.08
N GLY A 618 15.59 -7.12 30.71
CA GLY A 618 15.77 -8.35 29.94
C GLY A 618 14.52 -9.21 29.88
N ILE A 619 14.74 -10.48 29.58
CA ILE A 619 13.69 -11.48 29.43
C ILE A 619 14.12 -12.77 30.12
N HIS A 620 13.25 -13.35 30.93
CA HIS A 620 13.35 -14.73 31.38
C HIS A 620 12.55 -15.65 30.45
N GLU A 621 13.16 -16.74 30.09
CA GLU A 621 12.57 -17.78 29.25
C GLU A 621 12.60 -19.10 30.01
N TYR A 622 11.43 -19.65 30.28
CA TYR A 622 11.22 -20.95 30.92
C TYR A 622 10.63 -21.90 29.91
N ILE A 623 11.27 -23.06 29.68
CA ILE A 623 10.84 -24.05 28.70
C ILE A 623 10.79 -25.44 29.35
N LEU A 624 9.72 -26.18 29.10
CA LEU A 624 9.63 -27.60 29.36
C LEU A 624 9.49 -28.34 28.02
N TYR A 625 10.50 -29.13 27.66
CA TYR A 625 10.45 -30.08 26.55
C TYR A 625 9.94 -31.41 27.03
N SER A 626 8.84 -31.90 26.47
CA SER A 626 8.22 -33.19 26.78
C SER A 626 7.97 -33.99 25.50
N MET A 627 7.82 -35.31 25.62
CA MET A 627 7.62 -36.17 24.45
C MET A 627 6.66 -37.32 24.74
N THR A 628 5.82 -37.63 23.74
CA THR A 628 4.96 -38.85 23.76
C THR A 628 5.68 -40.06 23.20
N ASP A 629 5.18 -41.28 23.43
CA ASP A 629 5.66 -42.55 22.86
C ASP A 629 5.61 -42.58 21.33
N GLU A 630 4.67 -41.81 20.73
CA GLU A 630 4.56 -41.63 19.27
C GLU A 630 5.64 -40.70 18.72
N GLY A 631 6.41 -40.00 19.59
CA GLY A 631 7.45 -39.06 19.20
C GLY A 631 6.94 -37.64 18.92
N THR A 632 5.75 -37.30 19.43
CA THR A 632 5.31 -35.91 19.41
C THR A 632 6.07 -35.11 20.48
N LEU A 633 6.82 -34.08 20.05
CA LEU A 633 7.53 -33.17 20.94
C LEU A 633 6.61 -32.01 21.32
N ILE A 634 6.51 -31.76 22.63
CA ILE A 634 5.74 -30.64 23.19
C ILE A 634 6.71 -29.67 23.84
N LYS A 635 6.58 -28.42 23.52
CA LYS A 635 7.35 -27.32 24.05
C LYS A 635 6.40 -26.36 24.78
N ASP A 636 6.32 -26.47 26.11
CA ASP A 636 5.59 -25.50 26.93
C ASP A 636 6.54 -24.39 27.36
N MET A 637 6.14 -23.13 27.20
CA MET A 637 6.99 -21.98 27.40
C MET A 637 6.30 -20.88 28.20
N TYR A 638 7.07 -20.24 29.07
CA TYR A 638 6.70 -18.99 29.73
C TYR A 638 7.83 -17.97 29.50
N ILE A 639 7.48 -16.85 28.86
CA ILE A 639 8.42 -15.79 28.49
C ILE A 639 8.03 -14.56 29.30
N GLN A 640 8.94 -14.09 30.16
CA GLN A 640 8.67 -13.02 31.10
C GLN A 640 9.67 -11.87 30.90
N PRO A 641 9.26 -10.78 30.19
CA PRO A 641 10.03 -9.54 30.14
C PRO A 641 10.09 -8.86 31.51
N TYR A 642 11.21 -8.18 31.80
CA TYR A 642 11.37 -7.38 33.01
C TYR A 642 12.14 -6.09 32.76
N GLY A 643 11.99 -5.10 33.66
CA GLY A 643 12.66 -3.82 33.56
C GLY A 643 11.98 -2.84 32.61
N THR A 644 12.74 -1.90 32.02
CA THR A 644 12.18 -0.84 31.18
C THR A 644 12.29 -1.23 29.71
N ILE A 645 11.31 -1.98 29.23
CA ILE A 645 11.11 -2.27 27.80
C ILE A 645 9.74 -1.67 27.40
N ARG A 646 9.72 -0.79 26.43
CA ARG A 646 8.48 -0.10 26.01
C ARG A 646 7.66 -0.94 25.02
N ASN A 647 8.32 -1.46 24.01
CA ASN A 647 7.77 -2.41 23.04
C ASN A 647 8.89 -3.27 22.45
N LEU A 648 8.52 -4.29 21.72
CA LEU A 648 9.44 -5.21 21.06
C LEU A 648 9.09 -5.36 19.57
N PRO A 649 10.06 -5.63 18.69
CA PRO A 649 9.79 -6.01 17.29
C PRO A 649 8.96 -7.28 17.20
N ARG A 650 9.31 -8.28 18.02
CA ARG A 650 8.63 -9.58 18.13
C ARG A 650 8.89 -10.24 19.47
N ILE A 651 8.16 -11.28 19.74
CA ILE A 651 8.46 -12.32 20.73
C ILE A 651 8.21 -13.65 20.04
N GLY A 652 9.27 -14.42 19.83
CA GLY A 652 9.21 -15.66 19.06
C GLY A 652 10.43 -16.52 19.20
N HIS A 653 10.60 -17.47 18.29
CA HIS A 653 11.78 -18.30 18.16
C HIS A 653 12.26 -18.39 16.73
N GLU A 654 13.56 -18.13 16.53
CA GLU A 654 14.24 -18.43 15.29
C GLU A 654 14.82 -19.85 15.37
N LEU A 655 14.49 -20.68 14.40
CA LEU A 655 15.05 -22.02 14.23
C LEU A 655 15.81 -22.09 12.90
N VAL A 656 17.11 -22.24 12.97
CA VAL A 656 17.95 -22.48 11.77
C VAL A 656 18.01 -23.99 11.55
N LEU A 657 17.26 -24.46 10.55
CA LEU A 657 17.10 -25.86 10.23
C LEU A 657 18.29 -26.39 9.41
N ASP A 658 18.71 -27.61 9.70
CA ASP A 658 19.75 -28.31 8.93
C ASP A 658 19.19 -28.95 7.65
N THR A 659 17.91 -29.25 7.60
CA THR A 659 17.24 -29.85 6.43
C THR A 659 16.77 -28.78 5.43
N GLU A 660 17.03 -28.98 4.15
CA GLU A 660 16.37 -28.24 3.09
C GLU A 660 14.87 -28.59 3.10
N LEU A 661 14.04 -27.55 3.28
CA LEU A 661 12.60 -27.68 3.11
C LEU A 661 12.25 -27.39 1.64
N GLU A 662 11.39 -28.23 1.07
CA GLU A 662 10.85 -28.02 -0.27
C GLU A 662 9.60 -27.16 -0.20
N LYS A 663 8.71 -27.49 0.74
CA LYS A 663 7.36 -26.94 0.79
C LYS A 663 6.90 -26.67 2.21
N VAL A 664 6.13 -25.59 2.34
CA VAL A 664 5.43 -25.22 3.56
C VAL A 664 3.95 -25.12 3.25
N GLU A 665 3.14 -25.75 4.10
CA GLU A 665 1.68 -25.67 4.04
C GLU A 665 1.20 -25.08 5.37
N TRP A 666 0.16 -24.23 5.32
CA TRP A 666 -0.37 -23.65 6.55
C TRP A 666 -1.88 -23.38 6.49
N TYR A 667 -2.50 -23.34 7.64
CA TYR A 667 -3.85 -22.82 7.82
C TYR A 667 -3.75 -21.52 8.62
N GLY A 668 -3.93 -20.41 7.93
CA GLY A 668 -3.74 -19.07 8.43
C GLY A 668 -4.02 -18.05 7.33
N ARG A 669 -3.50 -16.82 7.46
CA ARG A 669 -3.63 -15.82 6.39
C ARG A 669 -2.62 -16.08 5.28
N GLY A 670 -3.07 -15.84 4.04
CA GLY A 670 -2.27 -16.05 2.84
C GLY A 670 -2.97 -15.60 1.54
N PRO A 671 -2.37 -15.93 0.36
CA PRO A 671 -1.08 -16.63 0.23
C PRO A 671 0.15 -15.75 0.53
N GLY A 672 0.10 -14.44 0.27
CA GLY A 672 1.22 -13.52 0.43
C GLY A 672 1.51 -13.12 1.89
N GLU A 673 2.68 -12.52 2.10
CA GLU A 673 3.09 -12.02 3.41
C GLU A 673 2.11 -10.98 3.96
N ASN A 674 1.98 -10.96 5.27
CA ASN A 674 1.12 -10.03 5.96
C ASN A 674 1.62 -9.77 7.39
N TYR A 675 1.29 -8.56 7.90
CA TYR A 675 1.66 -8.08 9.23
C TYR A 675 0.44 -7.54 9.96
N PRO A 676 0.47 -7.33 11.29
CA PRO A 676 -0.71 -6.93 12.05
C PRO A 676 -1.44 -5.69 11.51
N ASP A 677 -0.73 -4.74 10.93
CA ASP A 677 -1.24 -3.48 10.38
C ASP A 677 -1.32 -3.46 8.83
N ARG A 678 -0.98 -4.59 8.17
CA ARG A 678 -1.06 -4.80 6.72
C ARG A 678 -1.48 -6.25 6.43
N LYS A 679 -2.77 -6.55 6.52
CA LYS A 679 -3.29 -7.91 6.33
C LYS A 679 -4.67 -7.99 5.68
N ASN A 680 -5.18 -6.87 5.14
CA ASN A 680 -6.54 -6.84 4.60
C ASN A 680 -6.65 -7.57 3.26
N SER A 681 -5.57 -7.63 2.51
CA SER A 681 -5.49 -8.34 1.23
C SER A 681 -5.40 -9.86 1.37
N THR A 682 -5.16 -10.38 2.57
CA THR A 682 -4.99 -11.81 2.82
C THR A 682 -6.17 -12.38 3.61
N LEU A 683 -6.65 -13.54 3.19
CA LEU A 683 -7.77 -14.23 3.82
C LEU A 683 -7.27 -15.46 4.60
N VAL A 684 -8.02 -15.89 5.61
CA VAL A 684 -7.73 -17.13 6.33
C VAL A 684 -8.15 -18.31 5.47
N GLY A 685 -7.25 -19.25 5.24
CA GLY A 685 -7.48 -20.42 4.41
C GLY A 685 -6.34 -21.43 4.52
N TYR A 686 -6.44 -22.52 3.77
CA TYR A 686 -5.36 -23.46 3.55
C TYR A 686 -4.49 -22.98 2.38
N TYR A 687 -3.20 -22.85 2.61
CA TYR A 687 -2.23 -22.37 1.63
C TYR A 687 -0.99 -23.26 1.59
N GLU A 688 -0.26 -23.17 0.50
CA GLU A 688 1.05 -23.79 0.30
C GLU A 688 1.99 -22.81 -0.41
N GLY A 689 3.28 -22.88 -0.11
CA GLY A 689 4.32 -22.06 -0.71
C GLY A 689 5.68 -22.75 -0.65
N ASN A 690 6.62 -22.26 -1.45
CA ASN A 690 8.02 -22.69 -1.38
C ASN A 690 8.80 -21.76 -0.44
N VAL A 691 9.93 -22.24 0.05
CA VAL A 691 10.82 -21.42 0.88
C VAL A 691 11.38 -20.25 0.04
N SER A 692 11.25 -19.02 0.51
CA SER A 692 11.72 -17.79 -0.14
C SER A 692 10.97 -17.39 -1.42
N ASP A 693 9.67 -17.68 -1.52
CA ASP A 693 8.85 -17.18 -2.63
C ASP A 693 8.56 -15.65 -2.55
N ASP A 694 8.82 -15.01 -1.40
CA ASP A 694 8.42 -13.62 -1.07
C ASP A 694 9.58 -12.60 -1.16
N GLU A 695 10.51 -12.74 -2.08
CA GLU A 695 11.65 -11.81 -2.24
C GLU A 695 11.26 -10.54 -3.01
N PHE A 696 10.82 -9.48 -2.30
CA PHE A 696 10.40 -8.22 -2.94
C PHE A 696 11.32 -7.01 -2.68
N TYR A 697 12.18 -7.08 -1.65
CA TYR A 697 12.87 -5.90 -1.14
C TYR A 697 14.34 -5.89 -1.56
N ILE A 698 14.72 -4.91 -2.42
CA ILE A 698 16.09 -4.77 -2.92
C ILE A 698 17.07 -4.49 -1.77
N PHE A 699 16.66 -3.65 -0.80
CA PHE A 699 17.37 -3.47 0.47
C PHE A 699 16.89 -4.54 1.45
N PRO A 700 17.78 -5.50 1.85
CA PRO A 700 17.41 -6.62 2.70
C PRO A 700 16.91 -6.18 4.07
N GLN A 701 15.76 -6.68 4.46
CA GLN A 701 15.06 -6.35 5.69
C GLN A 701 14.09 -7.47 6.06
N GLU A 702 13.36 -7.36 7.15
CA GLU A 702 12.30 -8.29 7.54
C GLU A 702 11.29 -8.52 6.41
N TYR A 703 10.92 -9.80 6.17
CA TYR A 703 9.92 -10.18 5.15
C TYR A 703 9.33 -11.57 5.41
N GLY A 704 8.23 -11.89 4.72
CA GLY A 704 7.67 -13.24 4.62
C GLY A 704 6.80 -13.67 5.80
N SER A 705 6.32 -12.75 6.67
CA SER A 705 5.45 -13.11 7.79
C SER A 705 4.04 -13.48 7.33
N HIS A 706 3.45 -14.52 7.94
CA HIS A 706 2.06 -14.94 7.79
C HIS A 706 1.36 -14.93 9.15
N GLN A 707 0.23 -14.24 9.25
CA GLN A 707 -0.49 -14.00 10.49
C GLN A 707 -1.68 -14.97 10.70
N ASP A 708 -2.18 -14.98 11.91
CA ASP A 708 -3.39 -15.72 12.31
C ASP A 708 -3.32 -17.22 11.96
N VAL A 709 -2.15 -17.85 12.21
CA VAL A 709 -1.85 -19.23 11.83
C VAL A 709 -2.31 -20.20 12.92
N ARG A 710 -3.04 -21.24 12.49
CA ARG A 710 -3.55 -22.32 13.32
C ARG A 710 -2.59 -23.48 13.39
N TRP A 711 -1.96 -23.80 12.26
CA TRP A 711 -0.95 -24.84 12.13
C TRP A 711 -0.10 -24.63 10.88
N ILE A 712 1.11 -25.23 10.92
CA ILE A 712 2.09 -25.24 9.84
C ILE A 712 2.45 -26.69 9.57
N LYS A 713 2.72 -27.05 8.32
CA LYS A 713 3.28 -28.33 7.92
C LYS A 713 4.53 -28.09 7.11
N LEU A 714 5.63 -28.65 7.57
CA LEU A 714 6.93 -28.63 6.91
C LEU A 714 7.16 -29.95 6.18
N THR A 715 7.72 -29.88 4.96
CA THR A 715 7.98 -31.06 4.12
C THR A 715 9.34 -30.94 3.44
N ASP A 716 10.12 -32.05 3.47
CA ASP A 716 11.45 -32.10 2.82
C ASP A 716 11.41 -32.64 1.38
N GLY A 717 10.23 -32.83 0.81
CA GLY A 717 10.02 -33.43 -0.51
C GLY A 717 10.25 -34.95 -0.61
N LYS A 718 10.76 -35.60 0.47
CA LYS A 718 11.13 -37.01 0.45
C LYS A 718 10.13 -37.97 1.14
N ARG A 719 9.10 -37.54 1.74
CA ARG A 719 8.07 -38.17 2.58
C ARG A 719 8.12 -37.78 4.06
N ASN A 720 9.15 -37.05 4.50
CA ASN A 720 9.19 -36.59 5.86
C ASN A 720 8.33 -35.33 5.99
N GLN A 721 7.52 -35.29 7.04
CA GLN A 721 6.64 -34.15 7.32
C GLN A 721 6.49 -33.97 8.82
N VAL A 722 6.38 -32.69 9.23
CA VAL A 722 6.13 -32.30 10.61
C VAL A 722 5.03 -31.26 10.63
N TYR A 723 4.01 -31.50 11.45
CA TYR A 723 2.99 -30.50 11.79
C TYR A 723 3.42 -29.75 13.03
N LEU A 724 3.33 -28.43 12.96
CA LEU A 724 3.45 -27.54 14.09
C LEU A 724 2.07 -26.98 14.42
N SER A 725 1.65 -27.09 15.66
CA SER A 725 0.41 -26.50 16.17
C SER A 725 0.67 -25.78 17.48
N SER A 726 -0.20 -24.84 17.83
CA SER A 726 -0.08 -24.04 19.04
C SER A 726 -1.45 -23.92 19.73
N ASN A 727 -1.44 -23.70 21.04
CA ASN A 727 -2.63 -23.44 21.83
C ASN A 727 -3.21 -22.02 21.59
N ARG A 728 -2.53 -21.21 20.77
CA ARG A 728 -2.96 -19.86 20.36
C ARG A 728 -2.58 -19.60 18.90
N LEU A 729 -3.19 -18.59 18.28
CA LEU A 729 -2.77 -18.15 16.96
C LEU A 729 -1.34 -17.59 17.03
N ILE A 730 -0.53 -17.99 16.06
CA ILE A 730 0.85 -17.54 15.89
C ILE A 730 1.04 -16.89 14.52
N ALA A 731 2.16 -16.25 14.34
CA ALA A 731 2.67 -15.91 13.01
C ALA A 731 3.93 -16.73 12.72
N PHE A 732 4.30 -16.82 11.43
CA PHE A 732 5.55 -17.46 11.04
C PHE A 732 6.10 -16.88 9.73
N SER A 733 7.39 -17.07 9.52
CA SER A 733 8.01 -16.99 8.19
C SER A 733 8.95 -18.17 7.97
N VAL A 734 9.16 -18.56 6.71
CA VAL A 734 10.17 -19.55 6.33
C VAL A 734 10.99 -18.99 5.18
N ARG A 735 12.27 -18.78 5.41
CA ARG A 735 13.20 -18.15 4.46
C ARG A 735 14.56 -18.83 4.49
N ARG A 736 15.51 -18.39 3.68
CA ARG A 736 16.87 -18.93 3.65
C ARG A 736 17.87 -18.11 4.45
N GLU A 737 17.50 -16.91 4.82
CA GLU A 737 18.32 -15.93 5.51
C GLU A 737 17.89 -15.79 6.97
N THR A 738 18.88 -15.66 7.87
CA THR A 738 18.66 -15.22 9.23
C THR A 738 18.49 -13.71 9.26
N ASP A 739 17.84 -13.17 10.29
CA ASP A 739 17.73 -11.71 10.53
C ASP A 739 19.10 -11.02 10.53
N ARG A 740 20.11 -11.67 11.10
CA ARG A 740 21.48 -11.17 11.11
C ARG A 740 22.04 -11.03 9.69
N LEU A 741 21.85 -12.04 8.82
CA LEU A 741 22.36 -11.98 7.46
C LEU A 741 21.66 -10.87 6.65
N LEU A 742 20.33 -10.71 6.81
CA LEU A 742 19.59 -9.62 6.20
C LEU A 742 20.12 -8.26 6.64
N SER A 743 20.36 -8.07 7.94
CA SER A 743 20.85 -6.82 8.52
C SER A 743 22.30 -6.47 8.13
N GLU A 744 23.11 -7.43 7.70
CA GLU A 744 24.52 -7.24 7.28
C GLU A 744 24.65 -6.82 5.79
N LYS A 745 23.59 -6.91 5.00
CA LYS A 745 23.63 -6.71 3.54
C LYS A 745 22.90 -5.42 3.13
N LEU A 746 23.39 -4.81 2.06
CA LEU A 746 22.81 -3.58 1.51
C LEU A 746 21.99 -3.85 0.23
N ASN A 747 22.19 -4.98 -0.43
CA ASN A 747 21.46 -5.33 -1.64
C ASN A 747 21.15 -6.83 -1.63
N ILE A 748 19.94 -7.20 -2.01
CA ILE A 748 19.46 -8.59 -2.06
C ILE A 748 20.37 -9.49 -2.92
N SER A 749 21.01 -8.95 -3.95
CA SER A 749 21.98 -9.67 -4.78
C SER A 749 23.24 -10.15 -4.03
N GLU A 750 23.49 -9.63 -2.83
CA GLU A 750 24.59 -10.04 -1.97
C GLU A 750 24.23 -11.26 -1.08
N LEU A 751 22.95 -11.60 -1.00
CA LEU A 751 22.47 -12.75 -0.26
C LEU A 751 22.85 -14.01 -1.04
N LYS A 752 23.72 -14.81 -0.46
CA LYS A 752 24.06 -16.12 -1.03
C LYS A 752 23.06 -17.14 -0.52
N GLN A 753 22.41 -17.85 -1.42
CA GLN A 753 21.56 -18.97 -1.03
C GLN A 753 22.34 -19.95 -0.15
N LYS A 754 21.88 -20.12 1.08
CA LYS A 754 22.37 -21.13 2.00
C LYS A 754 21.57 -22.42 1.83
N LYS A 755 22.20 -23.55 2.15
CA LYS A 755 21.46 -24.79 2.39
C LYS A 755 20.72 -24.67 3.71
N GLY A 756 19.57 -25.33 3.81
CA GLY A 756 18.71 -25.27 4.98
C GLY A 756 17.62 -24.20 4.87
N ALA A 757 16.87 -24.05 5.92
CA ALA A 757 15.82 -23.05 6.04
C ALA A 757 15.88 -22.38 7.41
N VAL A 758 15.38 -21.16 7.49
CA VAL A 758 15.16 -20.43 8.75
C VAL A 758 13.66 -20.35 8.97
N LEU A 759 13.18 -20.99 10.02
CA LEU A 759 11.80 -20.90 10.48
C LEU A 759 11.73 -19.90 11.62
N GLU A 760 10.99 -18.84 11.43
CA GLU A 760 10.63 -17.89 12.48
C GLU A 760 9.22 -18.23 12.96
N LEU A 761 9.04 -18.43 14.27
CA LEU A 761 7.75 -18.65 14.92
C LEU A 761 7.49 -17.47 15.84
N ASP A 762 6.55 -16.61 15.45
CA ASP A 762 6.22 -15.41 16.21
C ASP A 762 4.97 -15.62 17.07
N TYR A 763 5.11 -15.46 18.36
CA TYR A 763 4.00 -15.45 19.31
C TYR A 763 3.34 -14.08 19.40
N ALA A 764 4.12 -13.05 19.07
CA ALA A 764 3.70 -11.69 18.81
C ALA A 764 4.71 -11.02 17.90
N VAL A 765 4.24 -10.24 16.92
CA VAL A 765 5.07 -9.45 16.01
C VAL A 765 4.48 -8.05 15.84
N SER A 766 5.33 -7.03 15.80
CA SER A 766 4.95 -5.64 15.64
C SER A 766 4.54 -5.34 14.19
N GLY A 767 3.68 -4.36 14.01
CA GLY A 767 3.35 -3.82 12.69
C GLY A 767 4.56 -3.20 11.98
N LEU A 768 4.31 -2.66 10.81
CA LEU A 768 5.31 -2.07 9.91
C LEU A 768 5.35 -0.54 10.00
N GLY A 769 4.18 0.10 10.18
CA GLY A 769 4.07 1.56 10.17
C GLY A 769 4.42 2.20 8.82
N ASN A 770 4.75 3.50 8.87
CA ASN A 770 5.14 4.32 7.72
C ASN A 770 6.22 5.35 8.10
N ALA A 771 7.07 5.03 9.06
CA ALA A 771 7.96 6.01 9.72
C ALA A 771 9.13 6.49 8.85
N SER A 772 9.36 5.91 7.67
CA SER A 772 10.38 6.42 6.73
C SER A 772 10.09 7.87 6.29
N CYS A 773 8.81 8.23 6.12
CA CYS A 773 8.34 9.61 5.91
C CYS A 773 6.98 9.89 6.55
N GLY A 774 6.52 9.06 7.48
CA GLY A 774 5.18 9.18 8.05
C GLY A 774 5.12 8.79 9.51
N THR A 775 4.04 8.13 9.90
CA THR A 775 3.77 7.76 11.29
C THR A 775 4.36 6.42 11.64
N ASP A 776 4.81 6.31 12.89
CA ASP A 776 5.22 5.05 13.49
C ASP A 776 4.06 4.03 13.54
N VAL A 777 4.40 2.80 13.92
CA VAL A 777 3.43 1.75 14.21
C VAL A 777 2.47 2.21 15.29
N MET A 778 1.16 2.15 15.03
CA MET A 778 0.13 2.48 16.02
C MET A 778 0.23 1.57 17.25
N GLU A 779 -0.06 2.10 18.46
CA GLU A 779 0.06 1.39 19.73
C GLU A 779 -0.64 0.01 19.71
N LYS A 780 -1.80 -0.09 19.10
CA LYS A 780 -2.57 -1.36 18.99
C LYS A 780 -1.89 -2.45 18.14
N TYR A 781 -0.87 -2.10 17.37
CA TYR A 781 -0.08 -3.01 16.54
C TYR A 781 1.36 -3.18 17.04
N GLN A 782 1.70 -2.58 18.16
CA GLN A 782 2.98 -2.78 18.83
C GLN A 782 2.94 -4.03 19.70
N VAL A 783 4.07 -4.70 19.81
CA VAL A 783 4.24 -5.78 20.80
C VAL A 783 4.55 -5.17 22.15
N ILE A 784 3.58 -5.20 23.03
CA ILE A 784 3.76 -4.74 24.42
C ILE A 784 4.44 -5.87 25.20
N PRO A 785 5.57 -5.60 25.86
CA PRO A 785 6.25 -6.59 26.68
C PRO A 785 5.35 -6.99 27.86
N ALA A 786 4.78 -8.18 27.78
CA ALA A 786 3.97 -8.79 28.83
C ALA A 786 4.34 -10.28 28.94
N PRO A 787 4.15 -10.92 30.10
CA PRO A 787 4.35 -12.35 30.20
C PRO A 787 3.48 -13.13 29.21
N ILE A 788 4.07 -14.13 28.55
CA ILE A 788 3.39 -14.98 27.54
C ILE A 788 3.57 -16.45 27.93
N SER A 789 2.44 -17.13 28.13
CA SER A 789 2.38 -18.60 28.18
C SER A 789 1.97 -19.15 26.83
N ILE A 790 2.75 -20.08 26.29
CA ILE A 790 2.48 -20.68 24.99
C ILE A 790 2.95 -22.13 24.93
N GLN A 791 2.19 -22.96 24.22
CA GLN A 791 2.57 -24.32 23.86
C GLN A 791 2.74 -24.43 22.35
N VAL A 792 3.84 -25.03 21.91
CA VAL A 792 4.07 -25.43 20.52
C VAL A 792 4.31 -26.93 20.47
N VAL A 793 3.58 -27.61 19.59
CA VAL A 793 3.61 -29.07 19.44
C VAL A 793 4.14 -29.44 18.06
N TYR A 794 5.13 -30.31 18.01
CA TYR A 794 5.76 -30.84 16.79
C TYR A 794 5.43 -32.33 16.65
N GLY A 795 4.58 -32.68 15.70
CA GLY A 795 4.06 -34.04 15.60
C GLY A 795 3.83 -34.53 14.17
N SER A 796 3.36 -35.75 14.04
CA SER A 796 2.93 -36.35 12.77
C SER A 796 1.52 -35.92 12.35
N ARG A 797 0.79 -35.27 13.25
CA ARG A 797 -0.60 -34.77 13.09
C ARG A 797 -0.82 -33.49 13.87
N ARG A 798 -1.91 -32.81 13.61
CA ARG A 798 -2.36 -31.61 14.32
C ARG A 798 -2.96 -32.00 15.66
N ILE A 799 -2.30 -31.57 16.74
CA ILE A 799 -2.72 -31.91 18.11
C ILE A 799 -2.16 -30.87 19.07
N ASN A 800 -2.91 -30.58 20.12
CA ASN A 800 -2.45 -29.83 21.29
C ASN A 800 -2.65 -30.68 22.55
N PHE A 801 -2.00 -30.29 23.63
CA PHE A 801 -2.09 -30.92 24.92
C PHE A 801 -2.66 -29.94 25.95
N GLU A 802 -3.18 -30.47 27.05
CA GLU A 802 -3.56 -29.64 28.18
C GLU A 802 -2.36 -28.79 28.62
N ALA A 803 -2.60 -27.49 28.85
CA ALA A 803 -1.55 -26.60 29.31
C ALA A 803 -1.01 -27.02 30.67
N ILE A 804 0.28 -26.83 30.90
CA ILE A 804 0.89 -26.96 32.24
C ILE A 804 1.19 -25.55 32.77
N ASP A 805 0.97 -25.39 34.08
CA ASP A 805 1.47 -24.19 34.76
C ASP A 805 2.96 -24.37 35.04
N LEU A 806 3.80 -23.54 34.41
CA LEU A 806 5.24 -23.63 34.57
C LEU A 806 5.73 -23.15 35.95
N HIS A 807 4.87 -22.54 36.77
CA HIS A 807 5.13 -22.31 38.19
C HIS A 807 5.22 -23.62 39.01
N ASP A 808 4.61 -24.69 38.53
CA ASP A 808 4.77 -26.04 39.12
C ASP A 808 6.12 -26.68 38.80
N VAL A 809 6.87 -26.11 37.81
CA VAL A 809 8.15 -26.64 37.31
C VAL A 809 9.33 -25.79 37.73
N PHE A 810 9.16 -24.48 37.78
CA PHE A 810 10.18 -23.48 38.06
C PHE A 810 9.74 -22.57 39.21
N GLU A 811 10.74 -22.06 39.93
CA GLU A 811 10.53 -20.92 40.83
C GLU A 811 10.51 -19.65 39.98
N ILE A 812 9.30 -19.14 39.69
CA ILE A 812 9.09 -17.93 38.88
C ILE A 812 8.78 -16.78 39.81
N ASP A 813 9.52 -15.68 39.65
CA ASP A 813 9.31 -14.43 40.39
C ASP A 813 8.28 -13.56 39.67
N ASP A 814 7.04 -13.55 40.14
CA ASP A 814 5.95 -12.76 39.59
C ASP A 814 6.06 -11.26 39.95
N ASP A 815 6.88 -10.87 40.88
CA ASP A 815 7.11 -9.50 41.30
C ASP A 815 8.09 -8.73 40.36
N LEU A 816 8.64 -9.41 39.33
CA LEU A 816 9.43 -8.79 38.29
C LEU A 816 8.59 -7.82 37.47
N GLN A 817 8.60 -6.54 37.86
CA GLN A 817 7.78 -5.52 37.24
C GLN A 817 8.40 -4.99 35.95
N ILE A 818 7.55 -4.84 34.93
CA ILE A 818 7.86 -4.05 33.74
C ILE A 818 7.68 -2.57 34.12
N LYS A 819 8.78 -1.83 34.22
CA LYS A 819 8.76 -0.39 34.48
C LYS A 819 8.71 0.36 33.15
N GLY A 820 7.63 1.10 32.90
CA GLY A 820 7.59 2.10 31.83
C GLY A 820 6.41 2.05 30.90
N ARG A 821 5.19 2.32 31.42
CA ARG A 821 4.16 3.00 30.62
C ARG A 821 4.31 4.50 30.84
N CYS A 822 5.04 5.20 29.99
CA CYS A 822 4.82 6.64 29.80
C CYS A 822 4.02 6.79 28.52
N GLY A 823 2.81 7.30 28.63
CA GLY A 823 2.04 7.73 27.47
C GLY A 823 2.89 8.70 26.65
N VAL A 824 3.22 8.32 25.44
CA VAL A 824 3.81 9.22 24.47
C VAL A 824 2.69 10.16 24.09
N ASN A 825 2.87 11.43 24.42
CA ASN A 825 2.03 12.48 23.88
C ASN A 825 2.31 12.51 22.36
N GLU A 826 1.42 11.94 21.56
CA GLU A 826 1.45 11.97 20.08
C GLU A 826 1.41 13.40 19.50
N SER A 827 1.46 14.44 20.37
CA SER A 827 1.25 15.85 20.06
C SER A 827 2.47 16.59 19.52
N LYS A 828 3.58 15.92 19.22
CA LYS A 828 4.70 16.55 18.50
C LYS A 828 4.85 16.00 17.09
N TYR A 829 3.92 16.35 16.24
CA TYR A 829 4.20 16.49 14.82
C TYR A 829 5.23 17.62 14.67
N VAL A 830 6.46 17.29 14.36
CA VAL A 830 7.43 18.27 13.88
C VAL A 830 7.08 18.48 12.41
N ASP A 831 6.64 19.68 12.08
CA ASP A 831 6.46 20.12 10.71
C ASP A 831 7.71 19.70 9.90
N PRO A 832 7.54 19.01 8.75
CA PRO A 832 8.67 18.70 7.86
C PRO A 832 9.47 19.92 7.42
N SER A 833 8.94 21.14 7.60
CA SER A 833 9.68 22.41 7.42
C SER A 833 10.77 22.64 8.46
N ASP A 834 10.76 21.93 9.60
CA ASP A 834 11.84 21.97 10.61
C ASP A 834 12.93 20.90 10.32
N ALA A 835 13.36 20.81 9.07
CA ALA A 835 14.42 19.89 8.61
C ALA A 835 15.82 20.17 9.21
N GLU A 836 16.00 21.21 10.04
CA GLU A 836 17.29 21.49 10.70
C GLU A 836 17.74 20.42 11.68
N SER A 837 16.85 19.60 12.20
CA SER A 837 17.25 18.52 13.10
C SER A 837 17.77 17.27 12.36
N ARG A 838 17.45 17.10 11.07
CA ARG A 838 17.80 15.92 10.27
C ARG A 838 19.24 15.93 9.73
N THR A 839 19.85 17.09 9.56
CA THR A 839 21.21 17.24 9.00
C THR A 839 22.34 17.12 10.03
N LYS A 840 22.05 16.97 11.33
CA LYS A 840 23.08 16.82 12.37
C LYS A 840 23.34 15.40 12.84
N ALA A 841 22.52 14.43 12.47
CA ALA A 841 22.87 13.02 12.61
C ALA A 841 23.56 12.61 11.32
N GLY A 842 24.89 12.65 11.33
CA GLY A 842 25.71 12.25 10.20
C GLY A 842 25.41 10.83 9.75
N PHE A 843 24.96 10.73 8.54
CA PHE A 843 25.15 9.66 7.56
C PHE A 843 24.91 10.27 6.19
#